data_2e642b575a2cccfd384406d4c4f6fa50
#
_entry.id   2e642b575a2cccfd384406d4c4f6fa50
#
_cell.length_a   1.000
_cell.length_b   1.000
_cell.length_c   1.000
_cell.angle_alpha   90.00
_cell.angle_beta   90.00
_cell.angle_gamma   90.00
#
_symmetry.space_group_name_H-M   'P 1'
#
loop_
_entity.id
_entity.type
_entity.pdbx_description
1 polymer ?
#
loop_
_entity_poly.entity_id
_entity_poly.type
_entity_poly.pdbx_seq_one_letter_code
_entity_poly.pdbx_strand_id
1 'polypeptide(L)'
;QETTVPQAPQQASTDNVVDPLKTPATQEQAPNPPADNTRRSTRINKGQRTTIDYRDLPDVGKNLVPTRLQTLPPQQQSTLSAEAMICQTFMSGPIDDFHPDDPFLSAEGVVTKEANLANKKAPARHRTLLKPSYPKANKIANPKTISQAKQSRYWPEFEMAIKIENENLTDHQTFEILQDDPHKHKLGTKYVFAIKSDQNGEITRFKARLVAQGYNQIPGLEFGKSYAPVAKMSTILILMVLAVTLNLAIKLLDFKGAFLHSYMPDEYPVYIKTPHGFDIGPNHMLKLRKSLYGTRNAGYLWYEDLRAELLRQGFQQSIHDQCLFSRTKNGHTTYLATWVDDVIVVSNDPNVDELLTSLKKQNFDIQTFENLDWYLGLNIQHDRENGILKISQSAYIDTLLEKFNMTKCNTCDTPMVVDPPTKTDCPEFPMDKPYRQLLGALAHIARFSRPDILFAVFYLARYQQNPGEAHWKALKRILRYLKGTKDLALTFRRGDSKPTNIKFHGDKNTTIDLLQAFTDADWAGDKDERKSTTGYVITFNDCPILTKSTKQKSTARSTCESESIALAHGVTDVLWVRNLLSDLLGILPEKTPVYCDNQSTIDIAKNDRGSDKCKHIAITHNFLQENEGNTIDLLKIPTKDNIADLFTKPLPRRQFETLRNRLFGLTINPFATATRTETASSLHQGYCVFSL
;
A
#
# COMPACT_ATOMS: atom_id res chain seq x y z
N GLN A 1 -55.42 48.32 11.04
CA GLN A 1 -54.67 49.35 11.81
C GLN A 1 -53.22 49.16 11.44
N GLU A 2 -52.64 49.80 10.40
CA GLU A 2 -52.12 51.19 10.42
C GLU A 2 -51.17 51.38 11.57
N THR A 3 -49.97 51.75 11.41
CA THR A 3 -49.21 52.81 10.75
C THR A 3 -47.77 52.71 11.32
N THR A 4 -46.69 53.14 10.86
CA THR A 4 -46.09 54.06 9.87
C THR A 4 -44.58 54.00 10.01
N VAL A 5 -43.87 54.18 8.87
CA VAL A 5 -42.43 54.48 8.74
C VAL A 5 -42.19 55.94 9.12
N PRO A 6 -41.01 56.38 9.55
CA PRO A 6 -40.37 57.39 8.77
C PRO A 6 -38.85 57.27 8.54
N GLN A 7 -38.49 57.95 7.44
CA GLN A 7 -37.28 58.21 6.72
C GLN A 7 -36.19 59.01 7.45
N ALA A 8 -35.01 58.91 6.87
CA ALA A 8 -33.78 59.66 7.10
C ALA A 8 -33.87 61.17 6.87
N PRO A 9 -32.85 61.96 7.21
CA PRO A 9 -32.37 62.94 6.26
C PRO A 9 -30.87 62.95 5.96
N GLN A 10 -30.61 63.51 4.79
CA GLN A 10 -29.36 63.76 4.09
C GLN A 10 -28.66 65.06 4.46
N GLN A 11 -27.39 65.13 3.98
CA GLN A 11 -26.61 66.34 3.54
C GLN A 11 -25.89 67.18 4.59
N ALA A 12 -24.68 67.76 4.36
CA ALA A 12 -23.98 68.26 3.17
C ALA A 12 -22.48 68.43 3.53
N SER A 13 -21.56 68.16 2.63
CA SER A 13 -20.67 68.93 1.76
C SER A 13 -19.91 70.16 2.34
N THR A 14 -18.60 70.21 2.08
CA THR A 14 -17.82 71.28 1.38
C THR A 14 -16.33 71.00 1.58
N ASP A 15 -15.55 70.74 0.57
CA ASP A 15 -14.68 71.58 -0.30
C ASP A 15 -13.52 72.32 0.39
N ASN A 16 -12.30 72.07 -0.06
CA ASN A 16 -11.31 72.85 -0.82
C ASN A 16 -9.87 72.36 -0.53
N VAL A 17 -9.15 71.86 -1.53
CA VAL A 17 -8.29 72.49 -2.54
C VAL A 17 -7.00 73.12 -2.01
N VAL A 18 -5.83 72.65 -2.41
CA VAL A 18 -4.73 73.25 -3.13
C VAL A 18 -3.39 72.56 -2.94
N ASP A 19 -2.82 72.05 -4.04
CA ASP A 19 -1.44 71.79 -4.37
C ASP A 19 -0.69 73.15 -4.56
N PRO A 20 0.64 73.29 -4.76
CA PRO A 20 1.65 72.36 -5.33
C PRO A 20 3.16 72.62 -4.93
N LEU A 21 4.05 71.83 -5.53
CA LEU A 21 5.42 72.16 -6.00
C LEU A 21 6.61 72.12 -5.03
N LYS A 22 7.57 71.19 -5.25
CA LYS A 22 8.84 71.40 -5.95
C LYS A 22 9.81 70.20 -5.85
N THR A 23 10.21 69.66 -6.98
CA THR A 23 11.51 69.01 -7.28
C THR A 23 12.60 70.08 -7.43
N PRO A 24 13.95 69.81 -7.61
CA PRO A 24 14.66 68.61 -8.06
C PRO A 24 16.07 68.40 -7.42
N ALA A 25 16.77 67.31 -7.75
CA ALA A 25 18.17 67.23 -8.23
C ALA A 25 18.75 65.84 -7.97
N THR A 26 19.01 65.08 -8.98
CA THR A 26 20.15 64.87 -9.89
C THR A 26 21.26 63.97 -9.31
N GLN A 27 21.45 62.85 -10.05
CA GLN A 27 22.69 62.09 -10.42
C GLN A 27 23.44 61.35 -9.33
N GLU A 28 23.72 60.02 -9.53
CA GLU A 28 24.70 59.49 -10.44
C GLU A 28 24.47 58.00 -10.76
N GLN A 29 24.70 57.59 -12.01
CA GLN A 29 24.72 56.24 -12.50
C GLN A 29 26.07 55.58 -12.25
N ALA A 30 26.12 54.31 -11.88
CA ALA A 30 27.23 53.40 -12.10
C ALA A 30 26.74 52.03 -12.54
N PRO A 31 27.47 51.23 -13.33
CA PRO A 31 26.96 50.29 -14.29
C PRO A 31 26.68 48.88 -13.78
N ASN A 32 25.74 48.17 -14.45
CA ASN A 32 25.44 46.72 -14.24
C ASN A 32 26.64 45.85 -14.57
N PRO A 33 26.95 44.85 -13.72
CA PRO A 33 27.76 43.71 -14.12
C PRO A 33 26.87 42.56 -14.65
N PRO A 34 27.43 41.65 -15.46
CA PRO A 34 26.70 40.69 -16.25
C PRO A 34 26.13 39.54 -15.41
N ALA A 35 25.03 38.95 -15.90
CA ALA A 35 24.33 37.82 -15.30
C ALA A 35 25.22 36.58 -15.21
N ASP A 36 25.51 36.13 -14.01
CA ASP A 36 26.13 34.84 -13.74
C ASP A 36 25.09 33.92 -13.08
N ASN A 37 24.63 32.91 -13.88
CA ASN A 37 23.62 31.93 -13.52
C ASN A 37 24.23 30.75 -12.75
N THR A 38 24.76 30.99 -11.57
CA THR A 38 25.19 29.89 -10.68
C THR A 38 24.48 30.01 -9.32
N ARG A 39 23.46 29.19 -9.12
CA ARG A 39 22.86 28.99 -7.79
C ARG A 39 23.85 28.21 -6.92
N ARG A 40 24.57 28.91 -6.08
CA ARG A 40 25.39 28.33 -4.99
C ARG A 40 24.57 28.27 -3.69
N SER A 41 24.46 27.07 -3.14
CA SER A 41 23.90 26.84 -1.81
C SER A 41 25.04 26.75 -0.78
N THR A 42 25.10 27.68 0.16
CA THR A 42 26.06 27.69 1.27
C THR A 42 25.42 27.12 2.53
N ARG A 43 26.03 26.13 3.15
CA ARG A 43 25.70 25.61 4.48
C ARG A 43 26.78 25.96 5.48
N ILE A 44 26.36 26.43 6.64
CA ILE A 44 27.24 26.72 7.78
C ILE A 44 27.11 25.57 8.78
N ASN A 45 28.23 24.90 9.07
CA ASN A 45 28.34 23.98 10.18
C ASN A 45 29.54 24.37 11.01
N LYS A 46 29.38 24.78 12.26
CA LYS A 46 30.41 25.11 13.26
C LYS A 46 31.51 26.05 12.77
N GLY A 47 31.15 27.18 12.15
CA GLY A 47 32.09 28.25 11.86
C GLY A 47 33.02 28.05 10.66
N GLN A 48 32.92 26.95 9.91
CA GLN A 48 33.69 26.72 8.67
C GLN A 48 32.75 26.56 7.46
N ARG A 49 33.07 27.27 6.37
CA ARG A 49 32.37 27.16 5.07
C ARG A 49 33.06 26.12 4.23
N THR A 50 32.38 25.04 3.92
CA THR A 50 32.82 24.07 2.89
C THR A 50 31.89 24.19 1.68
N THR A 51 32.46 24.43 0.51
CA THR A 51 31.78 24.44 -0.78
C THR A 51 31.99 23.07 -1.42
N ILE A 52 30.94 22.32 -1.67
CA ILE A 52 31.00 21.04 -2.39
C ILE A 52 30.42 21.30 -3.79
N ASP A 53 31.23 21.04 -4.83
CA ASP A 53 30.79 21.05 -6.22
C ASP A 53 30.25 19.65 -6.57
N TYR A 54 28.95 19.57 -6.90
CA TYR A 54 28.28 18.30 -7.18
C TYR A 54 28.62 17.71 -8.56
N ARG A 55 29.42 18.40 -9.38
CA ARG A 55 29.83 17.89 -10.70
C ARG A 55 30.94 16.86 -10.65
N ASP A 56 31.67 16.78 -9.55
CA ASP A 56 32.81 15.90 -9.37
C ASP A 56 32.52 14.61 -8.60
N LEU A 57 31.25 14.32 -8.31
CA LEU A 57 30.84 13.06 -7.69
C LEU A 57 30.63 11.98 -8.77
N PRO A 58 31.27 10.81 -8.62
CA PRO A 58 31.01 9.70 -9.53
C PRO A 58 29.55 9.31 -9.54
N ASP A 59 29.05 8.79 -10.66
CA ASP A 59 27.64 8.48 -10.96
C ASP A 59 26.92 7.54 -9.96
N VAL A 60 27.63 7.01 -8.99
CA VAL A 60 27.13 6.13 -7.92
C VAL A 60 26.15 6.87 -6.97
N GLY A 61 26.13 8.20 -6.96
CA GLY A 61 25.32 9.01 -6.03
C GLY A 61 23.90 9.38 -6.47
N LYS A 62 23.52 9.12 -7.72
CA LYS A 62 22.24 9.63 -8.28
C LYS A 62 20.98 8.89 -7.82
N ASN A 63 21.12 7.72 -7.19
CA ASN A 63 20.01 6.91 -6.70
C ASN A 63 19.86 6.86 -5.17
N LEU A 64 20.55 7.72 -4.44
CA LEU A 64 20.35 7.86 -3.01
C LEU A 64 19.01 8.56 -2.77
N VAL A 65 18.02 7.80 -2.31
CA VAL A 65 16.88 8.37 -1.60
C VAL A 65 17.44 9.25 -0.49
N PRO A 66 17.12 10.55 -0.46
CA PRO A 66 17.77 11.45 0.49
C PRO A 66 17.47 11.02 1.92
N THR A 67 18.46 10.71 2.69
CA THR A 67 18.45 10.56 4.15
C THR A 67 17.99 11.88 4.86
N ARG A 68 17.40 12.77 4.12
CA ARG A 68 17.04 14.14 4.51
C ARG A 68 15.75 14.23 5.35
N LEU A 69 15.01 13.16 5.51
CA LEU A 69 13.75 13.19 6.27
C LEU A 69 13.95 13.05 7.79
N GLN A 70 15.09 12.51 8.22
CA GLN A 70 15.41 12.38 9.65
C GLN A 70 15.90 13.68 10.32
N THR A 71 16.23 14.71 9.54
CA THR A 71 16.80 15.98 10.03
C THR A 71 15.95 17.22 9.74
N LEU A 72 14.70 17.04 9.31
CA LEU A 72 13.80 18.18 9.08
C LEU A 72 13.30 18.75 10.42
N PRO A 73 13.25 20.08 10.56
CA PRO A 73 12.63 20.71 11.73
C PRO A 73 11.17 20.28 11.87
N PRO A 74 10.61 20.23 13.09
CA PRO A 74 9.25 19.78 13.34
C PRO A 74 8.15 20.46 12.49
N GLN A 75 8.38 21.69 12.07
CA GLN A 75 7.46 22.44 11.21
C GLN A 75 7.40 21.97 9.75
N GLN A 76 8.41 21.28 9.24
CA GLN A 76 8.40 20.72 7.88
C GLN A 76 7.87 19.27 7.81
N GLN A 77 7.79 18.59 8.96
CA GLN A 77 7.18 17.26 9.04
C GLN A 77 5.65 17.29 8.94
N SER A 78 5.02 18.44 9.18
CA SER A 78 3.57 18.60 9.09
C SER A 78 2.99 18.61 7.68
N THR A 79 3.83 18.60 6.63
CA THR A 79 3.42 18.65 5.21
C THR A 79 3.34 17.27 4.54
N LEU A 80 3.73 16.19 5.22
CA LEU A 80 3.56 14.84 4.70
C LEU A 80 2.10 14.41 4.80
N SER A 81 1.59 13.77 3.75
CA SER A 81 0.24 13.18 3.81
C SER A 81 0.18 12.12 4.91
N ALA A 82 -1.01 11.91 5.49
CA ALA A 82 -1.21 10.87 6.50
C ALA A 82 -0.76 9.49 5.98
N GLU A 83 -0.90 9.23 4.68
CA GLU A 83 -0.39 8.03 4.00
C GLU A 83 1.13 7.97 3.98
N ALA A 84 1.80 9.08 3.63
CA ALA A 84 3.25 9.16 3.66
C ALA A 84 3.79 9.02 5.10
N MET A 85 3.09 9.57 6.10
CA MET A 85 3.43 9.39 7.52
C MET A 85 3.23 7.94 7.97
N ILE A 86 2.15 7.29 7.58
CA ILE A 86 1.92 5.86 7.85
C ILE A 86 2.99 5.03 7.15
N CYS A 87 3.24 5.24 5.85
CA CYS A 87 4.32 4.55 5.13
C CYS A 87 5.69 4.83 5.74
N GLN A 88 5.95 6.06 6.19
CA GLN A 88 7.22 6.44 6.81
C GLN A 88 7.38 5.85 8.22
N THR A 89 6.29 5.73 8.97
CA THR A 89 6.28 5.01 10.26
C THR A 89 6.61 3.53 10.06
N PHE A 90 6.20 2.94 8.92
CA PHE A 90 6.54 1.56 8.55
C PHE A 90 7.96 1.39 8.01
N MET A 91 8.56 2.43 7.42
CA MET A 91 9.82 2.32 6.70
C MET A 91 11.03 2.92 7.44
N SER A 92 10.86 3.77 8.45
CA SER A 92 11.92 4.61 9.00
C SER A 92 12.03 4.68 10.52
N GLY A 93 11.18 3.97 11.28
CA GLY A 93 11.36 3.87 12.72
C GLY A 93 12.59 3.01 13.08
N PRO A 94 13.35 3.33 14.14
CA PRO A 94 14.32 2.40 14.67
C PRO A 94 13.62 1.07 14.99
N ILE A 95 14.24 -0.05 14.66
CA ILE A 95 13.70 -1.39 14.93
C ILE A 95 13.35 -1.57 16.42
N ASP A 96 13.96 -0.78 17.30
CA ASP A 96 13.72 -0.80 18.74
C ASP A 96 12.39 -0.16 19.19
N ASP A 97 11.79 0.73 18.38
CA ASP A 97 10.46 1.30 18.63
C ASP A 97 9.31 0.40 18.14
N PHE A 98 9.65 -0.63 17.39
CA PHE A 98 8.69 -1.60 16.90
C PHE A 98 8.69 -2.81 17.81
N HIS A 99 7.60 -2.97 18.52
CA HIS A 99 7.39 -4.12 19.38
C HIS A 99 7.43 -5.41 18.55
N PRO A 100 8.13 -6.48 18.97
CA PRO A 100 8.12 -7.77 18.27
C PRO A 100 6.74 -8.38 18.11
N ASP A 101 5.75 -7.88 18.85
CA ASP A 101 4.33 -8.23 18.75
C ASP A 101 3.57 -7.31 17.81
N ASP A 102 4.24 -6.37 17.09
CA ASP A 102 3.57 -5.55 16.10
C ASP A 102 3.31 -6.39 14.85
N PRO A 103 2.02 -6.71 14.54
CA PRO A 103 1.67 -7.54 13.39
C PRO A 103 2.04 -6.93 12.04
N PHE A 104 2.57 -5.69 12.03
CA PHE A 104 2.95 -4.98 10.80
C PHE A 104 4.40 -5.13 10.39
N LEU A 105 5.28 -5.58 11.30
CA LEU A 105 6.73 -5.62 11.03
C LEU A 105 7.27 -6.95 10.63
N SER A 106 6.49 -7.95 10.81
CA SER A 106 6.83 -9.23 10.27
C SER A 106 5.95 -9.48 9.05
N ALA A 107 6.54 -9.83 7.92
CA ALA A 107 5.86 -10.69 6.97
C ALA A 107 5.17 -11.88 7.71
N GLU A 108 5.42 -12.00 9.01
CA GLU A 108 4.92 -12.91 10.02
C GLU A 108 3.67 -12.44 10.79
N GLY A 109 3.26 -11.17 10.67
CA GLY A 109 1.92 -10.72 11.08
C GLY A 109 0.81 -11.38 10.26
N VAL A 110 1.20 -12.02 9.16
CA VAL A 110 0.42 -12.99 8.40
C VAL A 110 0.41 -14.32 9.14
N VAL A 111 -0.11 -14.27 10.34
CA VAL A 111 -0.35 -15.44 11.17
C VAL A 111 -1.30 -16.37 10.44
N THR A 112 -0.94 -17.64 10.30
CA THR A 112 -1.81 -18.79 10.03
C THR A 112 -1.63 -19.56 8.75
N LYS A 113 -0.88 -19.08 7.76
CA LYS A 113 -0.69 -19.81 6.51
C LYS A 113 0.06 -21.15 6.68
N GLU A 114 1.10 -21.16 7.48
CA GLU A 114 1.85 -22.39 7.79
C GLU A 114 1.06 -23.35 8.68
N ALA A 115 0.13 -22.87 9.49
CA ALA A 115 -0.63 -23.68 10.42
C ALA A 115 -1.63 -24.63 9.74
N ASN A 116 -2.29 -24.16 8.67
CA ASN A 116 -3.24 -24.98 7.91
C ASN A 116 -2.57 -26.10 7.09
N LEU A 117 -1.29 -25.95 6.82
CA LEU A 117 -0.54 -26.80 5.90
C LEU A 117 0.43 -27.75 6.59
N ALA A 118 0.93 -27.38 7.79
CA ALA A 118 1.71 -28.28 8.63
C ALA A 118 0.93 -29.56 8.99
N ASN A 119 -0.40 -29.48 9.03
CA ASN A 119 -1.24 -30.66 9.32
C ASN A 119 -1.33 -31.68 8.17
N LYS A 120 -0.98 -31.30 6.95
CA LYS A 120 -1.06 -32.25 5.80
C LYS A 120 0.24 -32.95 5.45
N LYS A 121 1.44 -32.38 5.76
CA LYS A 121 2.75 -33.00 5.41
C LYS A 121 3.91 -32.55 6.31
N ALA A 122 3.79 -32.57 7.63
CA ALA A 122 4.98 -32.48 8.48
C ALA A 122 5.71 -33.85 8.47
N PRO A 123 7.04 -33.89 8.27
CA PRO A 123 7.79 -35.12 8.46
C PRO A 123 7.53 -35.65 9.88
N ALA A 124 7.37 -36.96 10.02
CA ALA A 124 6.99 -37.64 11.26
C ALA A 124 7.89 -37.29 12.47
N ARG A 125 9.10 -36.79 12.25
CA ARG A 125 10.06 -36.39 13.31
C ARG A 125 9.66 -35.17 14.13
N HIS A 126 8.84 -34.24 13.59
CA HIS A 126 8.41 -33.00 14.31
C HIS A 126 7.09 -33.17 15.09
N ARG A 127 6.30 -34.22 14.81
CA ARG A 127 5.05 -34.49 15.54
C ARG A 127 5.24 -34.88 17.01
N THR A 128 6.43 -35.36 17.39
CA THR A 128 6.70 -35.90 18.71
C THR A 128 6.92 -34.83 19.79
N LEU A 129 7.06 -33.54 19.41
CA LEU A 129 7.37 -32.45 20.36
C LEU A 129 6.14 -31.69 20.88
N LEU A 130 4.97 -31.90 20.29
CA LEU A 130 3.75 -31.20 20.69
C LEU A 130 3.01 -32.02 21.74
N LYS A 131 3.07 -31.60 23.02
CA LYS A 131 2.29 -32.20 24.09
C LYS A 131 0.83 -31.72 23.99
N PRO A 132 -0.18 -32.60 24.25
CA PRO A 132 -1.60 -32.26 24.12
C PRO A 132 -2.13 -31.17 25.07
N SER A 133 -1.30 -30.61 25.92
CA SER A 133 -1.70 -29.73 27.03
C SER A 133 -1.24 -28.27 26.93
N TYR A 134 -0.82 -27.79 25.74
CA TYR A 134 -0.47 -26.37 25.60
C TYR A 134 -1.73 -25.49 25.62
N PRO A 135 -1.70 -24.33 26.31
CA PRO A 135 -2.72 -23.33 26.16
C PRO A 135 -2.68 -22.78 24.74
N LYS A 136 -3.77 -22.11 24.29
CA LYS A 136 -3.79 -21.47 22.97
C LYS A 136 -2.62 -20.49 22.79
N ALA A 137 -2.10 -20.39 21.58
CA ALA A 137 -0.89 -19.61 21.25
C ALA A 137 -0.99 -18.15 21.71
N ASN A 138 -2.16 -17.52 21.59
CA ASN A 138 -2.42 -16.15 22.00
C ASN A 138 -2.33 -15.91 23.53
N LYS A 139 -2.28 -16.97 24.33
CA LYS A 139 -2.11 -16.90 25.80
C LYS A 139 -0.64 -17.03 26.24
N ILE A 140 0.28 -17.24 25.31
CA ILE A 140 1.69 -17.36 25.59
C ILE A 140 2.40 -16.16 24.97
N ALA A 141 3.08 -15.36 25.81
CA ALA A 141 3.88 -14.25 25.33
C ALA A 141 5.14 -14.73 24.60
N ASN A 142 5.41 -14.23 23.41
CA ASN A 142 6.67 -14.45 22.71
C ASN A 142 7.81 -13.76 23.47
N PRO A 143 8.89 -14.49 23.84
CA PRO A 143 10.03 -13.85 24.50
C PRO A 143 10.77 -12.93 23.51
N LYS A 144 11.18 -11.75 23.99
CA LYS A 144 11.91 -10.76 23.17
C LYS A 144 13.43 -11.02 23.15
N THR A 145 13.94 -11.74 24.14
CA THR A 145 15.35 -12.04 24.30
C THR A 145 15.54 -13.49 24.71
N ILE A 146 16.74 -14.03 24.48
CA ILE A 146 17.12 -15.38 24.97
C ILE A 146 16.97 -15.46 26.48
N SER A 147 17.32 -14.41 27.24
CA SER A 147 17.16 -14.39 28.69
C SER A 147 15.69 -14.56 29.09
N GLN A 148 14.78 -13.89 28.46
CA GLN A 148 13.33 -14.08 28.69
C GLN A 148 12.85 -15.46 28.25
N ALA A 149 13.38 -16.01 27.13
CA ALA A 149 13.07 -17.38 26.72
C ALA A 149 13.52 -18.41 27.76
N LYS A 150 14.73 -18.25 28.31
CA LYS A 150 15.27 -19.12 29.37
C LYS A 150 14.45 -19.08 30.67
N GLN A 151 13.79 -17.95 30.95
CA GLN A 151 12.90 -17.82 32.13
C GLN A 151 11.49 -18.37 31.85
N SER A 152 11.16 -18.66 30.61
CA SER A 152 9.86 -19.24 30.22
C SER A 152 9.84 -20.74 30.54
N ARG A 153 8.69 -21.25 30.98
CA ARG A 153 8.45 -22.72 31.12
C ARG A 153 8.56 -23.48 29.79
N TYR A 154 8.56 -22.74 28.64
CA TYR A 154 8.69 -23.30 27.31
C TYR A 154 10.13 -23.17 26.75
N TRP A 155 11.12 -23.00 27.63
CA TRP A 155 12.52 -22.92 27.21
C TRP A 155 12.97 -24.13 26.39
N PRO A 156 12.65 -25.40 26.74
CA PRO A 156 13.07 -26.52 25.90
C PRO A 156 12.60 -26.46 24.47
N GLU A 157 11.39 -25.95 24.25
CA GLU A 157 10.82 -25.76 22.90
C GLU A 157 11.50 -24.63 22.14
N PHE A 158 11.79 -23.52 22.80
CA PHE A 158 12.55 -22.42 22.21
C PHE A 158 14.02 -22.78 21.94
N GLU A 159 14.65 -23.54 22.83
CA GLU A 159 16.01 -24.04 22.65
C GLU A 159 16.09 -24.99 21.45
N MET A 160 15.13 -25.88 21.28
CA MET A 160 15.03 -26.74 20.12
C MET A 160 14.82 -25.90 18.85
N ALA A 161 13.99 -24.84 18.90
CA ALA A 161 13.78 -23.95 17.77
C ALA A 161 15.07 -23.20 17.37
N ILE A 162 15.89 -22.77 18.34
CA ILE A 162 17.23 -22.18 18.09
C ILE A 162 18.13 -23.21 17.41
N LYS A 163 18.16 -24.45 17.91
CA LYS A 163 18.99 -25.51 17.34
C LYS A 163 18.63 -25.80 15.90
N ILE A 164 17.33 -25.93 15.59
CA ILE A 164 16.83 -26.13 14.22
C ILE A 164 17.24 -24.96 13.30
N GLU A 165 17.15 -23.72 13.79
CA GLU A 165 17.56 -22.55 13.00
C GLU A 165 19.06 -22.57 12.72
N ASN A 166 19.89 -22.90 13.73
CA ASN A 166 21.34 -22.96 13.58
C ASN A 166 21.76 -24.06 12.61
N GLU A 167 21.14 -25.24 12.68
CA GLU A 167 21.33 -26.34 11.73
C GLU A 167 20.97 -25.88 10.31
N ASN A 168 19.81 -25.24 10.14
CA ASN A 168 19.39 -24.71 8.85
C ASN A 168 20.37 -23.69 8.24
N LEU A 169 20.90 -22.76 9.07
CA LEU A 169 21.91 -21.79 8.63
C LEU A 169 23.23 -22.47 8.23
N THR A 170 23.61 -23.54 8.92
CA THR A 170 24.81 -24.34 8.62
C THR A 170 24.63 -25.13 7.32
N ASP A 171 23.49 -25.79 7.14
CA ASP A 171 23.17 -26.55 5.92
C ASP A 171 23.15 -25.65 4.69
N HIS A 172 22.69 -24.41 4.84
CA HIS A 172 22.75 -23.41 3.77
C HIS A 172 24.14 -22.80 3.55
N GLN A 173 25.18 -23.20 4.37
CA GLN A 173 26.51 -22.64 4.31
C GLN A 173 26.51 -21.10 4.39
N THR A 174 25.69 -20.55 5.28
CA THR A 174 25.44 -19.11 5.41
C THR A 174 26.68 -18.34 5.83
N PHE A 175 27.60 -19.01 6.54
CA PHE A 175 28.77 -18.39 7.17
C PHE A 175 30.07 -19.01 6.73
N GLU A 176 31.12 -18.21 6.78
CA GLU A 176 32.52 -18.62 6.79
C GLU A 176 33.11 -18.29 8.17
N ILE A 177 33.78 -19.26 8.82
CA ILE A 177 34.43 -19.08 10.12
C ILE A 177 35.82 -18.49 9.88
N LEU A 178 36.12 -17.37 10.50
CA LEU A 178 37.40 -16.69 10.40
C LEU A 178 37.97 -16.44 11.80
N GLN A 179 39.30 -16.26 11.86
CA GLN A 179 39.94 -15.72 13.06
C GLN A 179 39.37 -14.34 13.39
N ASP A 180 39.17 -14.06 14.66
CA ASP A 180 38.64 -12.77 15.10
C ASP A 180 39.62 -11.66 14.79
N ASP A 181 39.17 -10.62 14.10
CA ASP A 181 39.94 -9.41 13.79
C ASP A 181 39.26 -8.23 14.52
N PRO A 182 39.94 -7.62 15.53
CA PRO A 182 39.36 -6.49 16.26
C PRO A 182 39.16 -5.24 15.38
N HIS A 183 39.82 -5.15 14.21
CA HIS A 183 39.68 -4.03 13.28
C HIS A 183 38.45 -4.17 12.36
N LYS A 184 37.80 -5.35 12.30
CA LYS A 184 36.59 -5.57 11.53
C LYS A 184 35.36 -5.12 12.30
N HIS A 185 34.48 -4.35 11.63
CA HIS A 185 33.17 -4.05 12.16
C HIS A 185 32.34 -5.34 12.17
N LYS A 186 31.79 -5.71 13.32
CA LYS A 186 31.01 -6.94 13.53
C LYS A 186 29.62 -6.59 14.01
N LEU A 187 28.61 -6.98 13.24
CA LEU A 187 27.21 -6.80 13.61
C LEU A 187 26.82 -7.71 14.79
N GLY A 188 26.03 -7.19 15.69
CA GLY A 188 25.32 -8.01 16.66
C GLY A 188 24.22 -8.83 15.97
N THR A 189 23.83 -9.90 16.64
CA THR A 189 22.69 -10.74 16.23
C THR A 189 21.70 -10.91 17.37
N LYS A 190 20.46 -11.25 17.06
CA LYS A 190 19.44 -11.64 18.03
C LYS A 190 18.56 -12.73 17.46
N TYR A 191 17.96 -13.55 18.34
CA TYR A 191 16.89 -14.45 17.93
C TYR A 191 15.54 -13.74 18.08
N VAL A 192 14.72 -13.88 17.04
CA VAL A 192 13.30 -13.51 17.05
C VAL A 192 12.51 -14.79 17.21
N PHE A 193 11.71 -14.85 18.28
CA PHE A 193 10.89 -16.01 18.62
C PHE A 193 9.46 -15.82 18.16
N ALA A 194 8.85 -16.88 17.66
CA ALA A 194 7.44 -16.91 17.27
C ALA A 194 6.81 -18.24 17.66
N ILE A 195 5.56 -18.20 18.11
CA ILE A 195 4.73 -19.37 18.35
C ILE A 195 3.71 -19.45 17.23
N LYS A 196 3.82 -20.50 16.42
CA LYS A 196 2.89 -20.75 15.31
C LYS A 196 1.71 -21.60 15.79
N SER A 197 0.52 -21.25 15.34
CA SER A 197 -0.72 -21.92 15.68
C SER A 197 -1.56 -22.26 14.45
N ASP A 198 -2.50 -23.20 14.60
CA ASP A 198 -3.52 -23.48 13.61
C ASP A 198 -4.70 -22.49 13.68
N GLN A 199 -5.75 -22.72 12.88
CA GLN A 199 -6.97 -21.89 12.84
C GLN A 199 -7.71 -21.84 14.19
N ASN A 200 -7.55 -22.89 15.02
CA ASN A 200 -8.19 -22.99 16.32
C ASN A 200 -7.36 -22.33 17.43
N GLY A 201 -6.17 -21.79 17.06
CA GLY A 201 -5.20 -21.23 17.99
C GLY A 201 -4.36 -22.29 18.72
N GLU A 202 -4.44 -23.56 18.29
CA GLU A 202 -3.61 -24.64 18.86
C GLU A 202 -2.18 -24.51 18.33
N ILE A 203 -1.20 -24.66 19.24
CA ILE A 203 0.22 -24.49 18.91
C ILE A 203 0.67 -25.61 17.96
N THR A 204 1.18 -25.21 16.79
CA THR A 204 1.75 -26.14 15.81
C THR A 204 3.26 -26.27 15.94
N ARG A 205 3.96 -25.17 16.24
CA ARG A 205 5.41 -25.19 16.48
C ARG A 205 5.92 -23.91 17.16
N PHE A 206 7.05 -24.03 17.83
CA PHE A 206 7.89 -22.90 18.24
C PHE A 206 8.92 -22.62 17.15
N LYS A 207 9.15 -21.36 16.81
CA LYS A 207 10.09 -20.93 15.78
C LYS A 207 11.07 -19.91 16.36
N ALA A 208 12.33 -20.02 15.97
CA ALA A 208 13.33 -18.99 16.18
C ALA A 208 13.94 -18.59 14.83
N ARG A 209 14.27 -17.32 14.65
CA ARG A 209 15.04 -16.83 13.52
C ARG A 209 16.24 -16.07 14.02
N LEU A 210 17.43 -16.35 13.47
CA LEU A 210 18.61 -15.54 13.72
C LEU A 210 18.54 -14.29 12.85
N VAL A 211 18.60 -13.13 13.47
CA VAL A 211 18.46 -11.82 12.79
C VAL A 211 19.68 -10.97 13.05
N ALA A 212 20.35 -10.48 12.00
CA ALA A 212 21.43 -9.52 12.12
C ALA A 212 20.90 -8.13 12.48
N GLN A 213 21.66 -7.38 13.25
CA GLN A 213 21.36 -5.97 13.59
C GLN A 213 21.81 -5.04 12.45
N GLY A 214 21.18 -5.18 11.27
CA GLY A 214 21.54 -4.47 10.05
C GLY A 214 21.39 -2.94 10.11
N TYR A 215 20.70 -2.41 11.14
CA TYR A 215 20.66 -0.97 11.39
C TYR A 215 22.05 -0.40 11.74
N ASN A 216 22.99 -1.24 12.15
CA ASN A 216 24.38 -0.88 12.40
C ASN A 216 25.28 -1.03 11.15
N GLN A 217 24.77 -1.57 10.03
CA GLN A 217 25.57 -1.69 8.80
C GLN A 217 25.97 -0.32 8.26
N ILE A 218 27.22 -0.24 7.77
CA ILE A 218 27.83 0.99 7.24
C ILE A 218 27.52 1.09 5.75
N PRO A 219 26.75 2.12 5.29
CA PRO A 219 26.47 2.33 3.88
C PRO A 219 27.75 2.53 3.05
N GLY A 220 27.83 1.89 1.89
CA GLY A 220 28.98 1.97 0.97
C GLY A 220 30.16 1.07 1.34
N LEU A 221 30.16 0.46 2.54
CA LEU A 221 31.18 -0.50 2.99
C LEU A 221 30.63 -1.91 3.21
N GLU A 222 29.42 -2.02 3.75
CA GLU A 222 28.78 -3.29 4.09
C GLU A 222 27.49 -3.54 3.31
N PHE A 223 26.99 -2.54 2.62
CA PHE A 223 25.92 -2.66 1.64
C PHE A 223 25.86 -1.45 0.70
N GLY A 224 25.41 -1.67 -0.54
CA GLY A 224 25.11 -0.64 -1.52
C GLY A 224 23.60 -0.46 -1.66
N LYS A 225 22.99 -1.15 -2.63
CA LYS A 225 21.54 -1.12 -2.84
C LYS A 225 20.81 -1.92 -1.76
N SER A 226 19.71 -1.39 -1.26
CA SER A 226 18.92 -2.03 -0.21
C SER A 226 17.41 -2.02 -0.49
N TYR A 227 16.96 -1.28 -1.51
CA TYR A 227 15.55 -1.24 -1.88
C TYR A 227 15.13 -2.54 -2.58
N ALA A 228 14.15 -3.24 -2.02
CA ALA A 228 13.47 -4.38 -2.64
C ALA A 228 12.02 -3.99 -2.91
N PRO A 229 11.55 -4.02 -4.16
CA PRO A 229 10.15 -3.78 -4.45
C PRO A 229 9.29 -4.95 -3.95
N VAL A 230 8.01 -4.65 -3.70
CA VAL A 230 6.94 -5.64 -3.51
C VAL A 230 5.78 -5.30 -4.43
N ALA A 231 5.02 -6.30 -4.87
CA ALA A 231 3.87 -6.08 -5.74
C ALA A 231 2.87 -5.11 -5.11
N LYS A 232 2.31 -4.21 -5.90
CA LYS A 232 1.23 -3.35 -5.41
C LYS A 232 -0.02 -4.21 -5.12
N MET A 233 -0.78 -3.87 -4.06
CA MET A 233 -2.03 -4.57 -3.78
C MET A 233 -3.01 -4.49 -4.95
N SER A 234 -3.08 -3.35 -5.65
CA SER A 234 -3.88 -3.20 -6.87
C SER A 234 -3.48 -4.20 -7.97
N THR A 235 -2.18 -4.48 -8.16
CA THR A 235 -1.69 -5.51 -9.07
C THR A 235 -2.20 -6.90 -8.68
N ILE A 236 -2.14 -7.23 -7.39
CA ILE A 236 -2.64 -8.50 -6.85
C ILE A 236 -4.16 -8.61 -7.06
N LEU A 237 -4.93 -7.55 -6.77
CA LEU A 237 -6.37 -7.53 -6.97
C LEU A 237 -6.74 -7.65 -8.46
N ILE A 238 -6.00 -6.99 -9.36
CA ILE A 238 -6.18 -7.13 -10.82
C ILE A 238 -5.98 -8.59 -11.24
N LEU A 239 -4.92 -9.25 -10.76
CA LEU A 239 -4.69 -10.67 -11.06
C LEU A 239 -5.81 -11.56 -10.53
N MET A 240 -6.37 -11.27 -9.36
CA MET A 240 -7.52 -12.00 -8.80
C MET A 240 -8.79 -11.78 -9.65
N VAL A 241 -9.04 -10.54 -10.09
CA VAL A 241 -10.18 -10.25 -10.99
C VAL A 241 -9.99 -10.97 -12.33
N LEU A 242 -8.79 -10.95 -12.91
CA LEU A 242 -8.48 -11.69 -14.14
C LEU A 242 -8.69 -13.20 -13.95
N ALA A 243 -8.26 -13.75 -12.82
CA ALA A 243 -8.43 -15.17 -12.51
C ALA A 243 -9.92 -15.57 -12.51
N VAL A 244 -10.79 -14.75 -11.90
CA VAL A 244 -12.24 -15.01 -11.89
C VAL A 244 -12.84 -14.82 -13.28
N THR A 245 -12.53 -13.69 -13.94
CA THR A 245 -13.12 -13.31 -15.22
C THR A 245 -12.75 -14.32 -16.32
N LEU A 246 -11.51 -14.78 -16.36
CA LEU A 246 -10.96 -15.68 -17.37
C LEU A 246 -10.90 -17.13 -16.92
N ASN A 247 -11.42 -17.46 -15.74
CA ASN A 247 -11.40 -18.79 -15.14
C ASN A 247 -9.98 -19.41 -15.01
N LEU A 248 -8.98 -18.57 -14.64
CA LEU A 248 -7.60 -19.02 -14.45
C LEU A 248 -7.43 -19.71 -13.10
N ALA A 249 -6.47 -20.64 -13.03
CA ALA A 249 -6.05 -21.23 -11.77
C ALA A 249 -5.21 -20.22 -10.97
N ILE A 250 -5.34 -20.22 -9.64
CA ILE A 250 -4.50 -19.46 -8.74
C ILE A 250 -3.72 -20.44 -7.86
N LYS A 251 -2.39 -20.38 -7.91
CA LYS A 251 -1.50 -21.12 -7.02
C LYS A 251 -0.65 -20.15 -6.20
N LEU A 252 -0.09 -20.64 -5.12
CA LEU A 252 0.84 -19.88 -4.31
C LEU A 252 2.14 -20.66 -4.15
N LEU A 253 3.25 -19.94 -4.28
CA LEU A 253 4.59 -20.43 -3.98
C LEU A 253 5.08 -19.73 -2.71
N ASP A 254 5.64 -20.51 -1.80
CA ASP A 254 6.33 -20.05 -0.59
C ASP A 254 7.79 -20.51 -0.68
N PHE A 255 8.72 -19.54 -0.71
CA PHE A 255 10.15 -19.81 -0.76
C PHE A 255 10.70 -19.89 0.65
N LYS A 256 11.04 -21.10 1.10
CA LYS A 256 11.59 -21.30 2.44
C LYS A 256 13.01 -20.74 2.51
N GLY A 257 13.26 -19.90 3.52
CA GLY A 257 14.59 -19.33 3.71
C GLY A 257 15.03 -18.43 2.57
N ALA A 258 14.11 -17.69 1.93
CA ALA A 258 14.34 -16.90 0.72
C ALA A 258 15.67 -16.14 0.74
N PHE A 259 15.97 -15.42 1.81
CA PHE A 259 17.23 -14.67 1.93
C PHE A 259 18.48 -15.56 1.97
N LEU A 260 18.37 -16.80 2.48
CA LEU A 260 19.50 -17.73 2.56
C LEU A 260 19.90 -18.35 1.23
N HIS A 261 19.17 -18.06 0.16
CA HIS A 261 19.56 -18.46 -1.20
C HIS A 261 20.56 -17.49 -1.82
N SER A 262 20.50 -16.21 -1.48
CA SER A 262 21.27 -15.14 -2.12
C SER A 262 22.66 -14.98 -1.51
N TYR A 263 23.68 -14.90 -2.36
CA TYR A 263 25.04 -14.68 -1.92
C TYR A 263 25.30 -13.20 -1.59
N MET A 264 26.13 -12.96 -0.56
CA MET A 264 26.63 -11.63 -0.25
C MET A 264 27.66 -11.22 -1.31
N PRO A 265 27.57 -9.98 -1.84
CA PRO A 265 28.61 -9.48 -2.74
C PRO A 265 29.96 -9.34 -2.05
N ASP A 266 31.05 -9.76 -2.72
CA ASP A 266 32.39 -9.67 -2.17
C ASP A 266 32.85 -8.22 -1.90
N GLU A 267 32.30 -7.26 -2.64
CA GLU A 267 32.56 -5.82 -2.46
C GLU A 267 31.98 -5.25 -1.16
N TYR A 268 31.01 -5.95 -0.55
CA TYR A 268 30.34 -5.54 0.69
C TYR A 268 30.41 -6.65 1.75
N PRO A 269 31.60 -6.98 2.26
CA PRO A 269 31.74 -8.05 3.26
C PRO A 269 31.09 -7.68 4.58
N VAL A 270 30.26 -8.56 5.12
CA VAL A 270 29.58 -8.37 6.40
C VAL A 270 30.06 -9.42 7.39
N TYR A 271 30.51 -8.96 8.56
CA TYR A 271 30.94 -9.81 9.66
C TYR A 271 29.95 -9.73 10.80
N ILE A 272 29.71 -10.86 11.47
CA ILE A 272 28.83 -10.92 12.63
C ILE A 272 29.56 -11.53 13.83
N LYS A 273 29.14 -11.13 15.03
CA LYS A 273 29.56 -11.78 16.28
C LYS A 273 28.98 -13.18 16.34
N THR A 274 29.71 -14.13 16.93
CA THR A 274 29.24 -15.51 17.11
C THR A 274 27.87 -15.53 17.80
N PRO A 275 26.83 -16.08 17.15
CA PRO A 275 25.50 -16.17 17.75
C PRO A 275 25.47 -17.22 18.88
N HIS A 276 24.47 -17.11 19.75
CA HIS A 276 24.24 -18.11 20.79
C HIS A 276 23.96 -19.50 20.18
N GLY A 277 24.59 -20.52 20.73
CA GLY A 277 24.43 -21.91 20.28
C GLY A 277 25.30 -22.32 19.08
N PHE A 278 26.18 -21.42 18.59
CA PHE A 278 27.30 -21.81 17.72
C PHE A 278 28.55 -22.02 18.55
N ASP A 279 29.08 -23.25 18.54
CA ASP A 279 30.35 -23.58 19.19
C ASP A 279 31.46 -23.60 18.14
N ILE A 280 32.05 -22.43 17.91
CA ILE A 280 33.16 -22.23 16.96
C ILE A 280 34.49 -21.92 17.67
N GLY A 281 34.49 -22.05 19.01
CA GLY A 281 35.64 -21.73 19.86
C GLY A 281 35.84 -20.21 20.08
N PRO A 282 36.66 -19.83 21.05
CA PRO A 282 37.00 -18.44 21.31
C PRO A 282 37.85 -17.84 20.15
N ASN A 283 37.83 -16.54 20.03
CA ASN A 283 38.59 -15.79 19.03
C ASN A 283 38.22 -16.08 17.58
N HIS A 284 36.97 -16.40 17.30
CA HIS A 284 36.45 -16.52 15.95
C HIS A 284 35.32 -15.52 15.69
N MET A 285 35.20 -15.11 14.42
CA MET A 285 34.07 -14.33 13.92
C MET A 285 33.49 -15.03 12.69
N LEU A 286 32.29 -14.66 12.31
CA LEU A 286 31.60 -15.21 11.15
C LEU A 286 31.51 -14.15 10.05
N LYS A 287 31.95 -14.48 8.84
CA LYS A 287 31.70 -13.71 7.63
C LYS A 287 30.43 -14.26 6.96
N LEU A 288 29.48 -13.41 6.61
CA LEU A 288 28.32 -13.81 5.83
C LEU A 288 28.74 -14.16 4.39
N ARG A 289 28.48 -15.39 3.98
CA ARG A 289 28.56 -15.84 2.57
C ARG A 289 27.24 -15.65 1.84
N LYS A 290 26.14 -15.82 2.57
CA LYS A 290 24.77 -15.59 2.07
C LYS A 290 24.09 -14.52 2.90
N SER A 291 23.07 -13.90 2.33
CA SER A 291 22.32 -12.88 3.04
C SER A 291 21.59 -13.48 4.24
N LEU A 292 21.41 -12.69 5.28
CA LEU A 292 20.78 -13.10 6.54
C LEU A 292 19.62 -12.17 6.85
N TYR A 293 18.60 -12.71 7.49
CA TYR A 293 17.50 -11.89 8.02
C TYR A 293 18.04 -10.70 8.80
N GLY A 294 17.47 -9.51 8.53
CA GLY A 294 17.83 -8.26 9.20
C GLY A 294 19.00 -7.50 8.57
N THR A 295 19.76 -8.04 7.61
CA THR A 295 20.69 -7.23 6.83
C THR A 295 19.96 -6.29 5.86
N ARG A 296 20.51 -5.09 5.64
CA ARG A 296 19.88 -4.04 4.84
C ARG A 296 19.61 -4.44 3.40
N ASN A 297 20.47 -5.23 2.81
CA ASN A 297 20.44 -5.64 1.41
C ASN A 297 19.80 -7.03 1.17
N ALA A 298 19.39 -7.77 2.21
CA ALA A 298 18.84 -9.12 2.03
C ALA A 298 17.66 -9.17 1.09
N GLY A 299 16.69 -8.26 1.26
CA GLY A 299 15.52 -8.19 0.38
C GLY A 299 15.88 -7.87 -1.06
N TYR A 300 16.84 -6.95 -1.27
CA TYR A 300 17.31 -6.56 -2.60
C TYR A 300 18.00 -7.74 -3.32
N LEU A 301 18.91 -8.42 -2.64
CA LEU A 301 19.64 -9.57 -3.22
C LEU A 301 18.67 -10.69 -3.60
N TRP A 302 17.77 -11.05 -2.71
CA TRP A 302 16.71 -12.02 -2.99
C TRP A 302 15.85 -11.64 -4.19
N TYR A 303 15.39 -10.39 -4.24
CA TYR A 303 14.58 -9.91 -5.36
C TYR A 303 15.33 -10.02 -6.69
N GLU A 304 16.61 -9.64 -6.76
CA GLU A 304 17.41 -9.72 -7.98
C GLU A 304 17.65 -11.17 -8.43
N ASP A 305 17.90 -12.09 -7.49
CA ASP A 305 18.09 -13.52 -7.80
C ASP A 305 16.80 -14.15 -8.35
N LEU A 306 15.67 -13.89 -7.68
CA LEU A 306 14.37 -14.37 -8.15
C LEU A 306 14.01 -13.77 -9.51
N ARG A 307 14.24 -12.48 -9.70
CA ARG A 307 14.03 -11.76 -10.95
C ARG A 307 14.88 -12.35 -12.07
N ALA A 308 16.17 -12.54 -11.85
CA ALA A 308 17.08 -13.12 -12.84
C ALA A 308 16.63 -14.52 -13.27
N GLU A 309 16.22 -15.35 -12.32
CA GLU A 309 15.70 -16.69 -12.61
C GLU A 309 14.40 -16.66 -13.41
N LEU A 310 13.45 -15.79 -13.05
CA LEU A 310 12.20 -15.66 -13.80
C LEU A 310 12.45 -15.20 -15.25
N LEU A 311 13.36 -14.24 -15.46
CA LEU A 311 13.76 -13.80 -16.80
C LEU A 311 14.41 -14.97 -17.59
N ARG A 312 15.28 -15.77 -16.94
CA ARG A 312 15.89 -16.96 -17.55
C ARG A 312 14.83 -18.01 -17.94
N GLN A 313 13.73 -18.12 -17.22
CA GLN A 313 12.58 -18.98 -17.52
C GLN A 313 11.70 -18.41 -18.65
N GLY A 314 12.06 -17.26 -19.22
CA GLY A 314 11.35 -16.62 -20.33
C GLY A 314 10.16 -15.75 -19.89
N PHE A 315 10.08 -15.37 -18.60
CA PHE A 315 9.14 -14.36 -18.17
C PHE A 315 9.59 -12.97 -18.59
N GLN A 316 8.63 -12.10 -18.88
CA GLN A 316 8.82 -10.68 -19.09
C GLN A 316 8.37 -9.92 -17.85
N GLN A 317 9.20 -8.99 -17.39
CA GLN A 317 8.89 -8.12 -16.26
C GLN A 317 8.07 -6.92 -16.74
N SER A 318 6.99 -6.59 -16.04
CA SER A 318 6.23 -5.36 -16.30
C SER A 318 7.06 -4.12 -15.98
N ILE A 319 6.95 -3.10 -16.83
CA ILE A 319 7.56 -1.78 -16.58
C ILE A 319 6.76 -0.94 -15.58
N HIS A 320 5.49 -1.31 -15.33
CA HIS A 320 4.56 -0.57 -14.45
C HIS A 320 4.50 -1.11 -13.04
N ASP A 321 4.90 -2.38 -12.83
CA ASP A 321 5.12 -3.00 -11.53
C ASP A 321 6.28 -3.99 -11.61
N GLN A 322 7.41 -3.66 -11.02
CA GLN A 322 8.63 -4.48 -11.07
C GLN A 322 8.47 -5.87 -10.45
N CYS A 323 7.43 -6.09 -9.66
CA CYS A 323 7.14 -7.38 -9.05
C CYS A 323 6.12 -8.22 -9.84
N LEU A 324 5.68 -7.73 -11.00
CA LEU A 324 4.78 -8.43 -11.91
C LEU A 324 5.53 -8.99 -13.09
N PHE A 325 5.34 -10.29 -13.36
CA PHE A 325 5.96 -11.00 -14.46
C PHE A 325 4.89 -11.75 -15.25
N SER A 326 5.04 -11.82 -16.55
CA SER A 326 4.15 -12.56 -17.46
C SER A 326 4.93 -13.43 -18.44
N ARG A 327 4.38 -14.57 -18.83
CA ARG A 327 4.93 -15.44 -19.86
C ARG A 327 3.80 -16.08 -20.64
N THR A 328 3.90 -16.03 -21.97
CA THR A 328 3.03 -16.80 -22.87
C THR A 328 3.83 -17.88 -23.54
N LYS A 329 3.39 -19.13 -23.40
CA LYS A 329 4.02 -20.32 -24.02
C LYS A 329 2.93 -21.26 -24.53
N ASN A 330 3.03 -21.68 -25.80
CA ASN A 330 2.07 -22.61 -26.44
C ASN A 330 0.59 -22.12 -26.34
N GLY A 331 0.36 -20.81 -26.41
CA GLY A 331 -1.00 -20.24 -26.29
C GLY A 331 -1.53 -20.13 -24.85
N HIS A 332 -0.76 -20.55 -23.84
CA HIS A 332 -1.09 -20.41 -22.44
C HIS A 332 -0.33 -19.25 -21.80
N THR A 333 -1.00 -18.53 -20.93
CA THR A 333 -0.40 -17.38 -20.24
C THR A 333 -0.30 -17.64 -18.74
N THR A 334 0.85 -17.30 -18.18
CA THR A 334 1.14 -17.37 -16.75
C THR A 334 1.56 -16.00 -16.25
N TYR A 335 0.90 -15.49 -15.23
CA TYR A 335 1.25 -14.29 -14.50
C TYR A 335 1.80 -14.64 -13.14
N LEU A 336 2.84 -13.92 -12.71
CA LEU A 336 3.45 -14.04 -11.38
C LEU A 336 3.50 -12.67 -10.73
N ALA A 337 3.04 -12.57 -9.48
CA ALA A 337 3.30 -11.38 -8.65
C ALA A 337 4.07 -11.78 -7.39
N THR A 338 5.19 -11.11 -7.14
CA THR A 338 6.12 -11.44 -6.05
C THR A 338 5.94 -10.50 -4.86
N TRP A 339 5.84 -11.09 -3.67
CA TRP A 339 5.81 -10.37 -2.41
C TRP A 339 6.83 -10.99 -1.45
N VAL A 340 8.07 -10.55 -1.53
CA VAL A 340 9.24 -11.10 -0.84
C VAL A 340 9.38 -12.61 -1.12
N ASP A 341 9.00 -13.47 -0.19
CA ASP A 341 9.04 -14.94 -0.25
C ASP A 341 7.74 -15.57 -0.77
N ASP A 342 6.66 -14.80 -0.82
CA ASP A 342 5.35 -15.23 -1.32
C ASP A 342 5.15 -14.85 -2.79
N VAL A 343 4.87 -15.81 -3.67
CA VAL A 343 4.60 -15.57 -5.09
C VAL A 343 3.25 -16.14 -5.47
N ILE A 344 2.33 -15.25 -5.90
CA ILE A 344 1.06 -15.67 -6.49
C ILE A 344 1.24 -15.97 -7.96
N VAL A 345 0.72 -17.12 -8.39
CA VAL A 345 0.75 -17.59 -9.78
C VAL A 345 -0.68 -17.67 -10.29
N VAL A 346 -0.97 -16.98 -11.38
CA VAL A 346 -2.29 -17.00 -12.05
C VAL A 346 -2.09 -17.50 -13.47
N SER A 347 -2.70 -18.64 -13.84
CA SER A 347 -2.38 -19.30 -15.11
C SER A 347 -3.55 -20.11 -15.67
N ASN A 348 -3.58 -20.22 -17.00
CA ASN A 348 -4.36 -21.22 -17.74
C ASN A 348 -3.47 -22.34 -18.32
N ASP A 349 -2.16 -22.36 -17.98
CA ASP A 349 -1.25 -23.41 -18.43
C ASP A 349 -1.49 -24.70 -17.62
N PRO A 350 -1.94 -25.79 -18.24
CA PRO A 350 -2.12 -27.08 -17.56
C PRO A 350 -0.79 -27.64 -17.02
N ASN A 351 0.34 -27.24 -17.62
CA ASN A 351 1.68 -27.69 -17.26
C ASN A 351 2.44 -26.70 -16.37
N VAL A 352 1.73 -25.80 -15.66
CA VAL A 352 2.37 -24.82 -14.78
C VAL A 352 3.27 -25.48 -13.72
N ASP A 353 3.04 -26.74 -13.38
CA ASP A 353 3.87 -27.52 -12.44
C ASP A 353 5.26 -27.86 -12.97
N GLU A 354 5.45 -27.91 -14.30
CA GLU A 354 6.77 -28.03 -14.89
C GLU A 354 7.64 -26.79 -14.60
N LEU A 355 7.06 -25.60 -14.66
CA LEU A 355 7.71 -24.36 -14.24
C LEU A 355 8.16 -24.44 -12.78
N LEU A 356 7.26 -24.91 -11.89
CA LEU A 356 7.55 -25.06 -10.47
C LEU A 356 8.66 -26.08 -10.23
N THR A 357 8.66 -27.16 -11.00
CA THR A 357 9.72 -28.18 -10.97
C THR A 357 11.05 -27.59 -11.44
N SER A 358 11.03 -26.75 -12.48
CA SER A 358 12.22 -26.07 -13.00
C SER A 358 12.82 -25.12 -11.97
N LEU A 359 12.00 -24.33 -11.26
CA LEU A 359 12.45 -23.46 -10.16
C LEU A 359 13.07 -24.28 -9.00
N LYS A 360 12.48 -25.43 -8.64
CA LYS A 360 13.05 -26.33 -7.61
C LYS A 360 14.42 -26.91 -8.00
N LYS A 361 14.66 -27.19 -9.29
CA LYS A 361 15.96 -27.68 -9.79
C LYS A 361 17.08 -26.66 -9.61
N GLN A 362 16.78 -25.38 -9.42
CA GLN A 362 17.75 -24.32 -9.12
C GLN A 362 18.07 -24.19 -7.63
N ASN A 363 17.81 -25.23 -6.83
CA ASN A 363 18.02 -25.28 -5.39
C ASN A 363 17.14 -24.33 -4.54
N PHE A 364 16.07 -23.78 -5.13
CA PHE A 364 15.06 -23.10 -4.32
C PHE A 364 14.19 -24.11 -3.57
N ASP A 365 14.13 -24.02 -2.25
CA ASP A 365 13.18 -24.83 -1.46
C ASP A 365 11.80 -24.17 -1.53
N ILE A 366 10.96 -24.64 -2.45
CA ILE A 366 9.65 -24.08 -2.77
C ILE A 366 8.56 -25.01 -2.28
N GLN A 367 7.66 -24.48 -1.49
CA GLN A 367 6.39 -25.11 -1.17
C GLN A 367 5.28 -24.54 -2.06
N THR A 368 4.53 -25.42 -2.72
CA THR A 368 3.42 -25.07 -3.62
C THR A 368 2.09 -25.37 -2.96
N PHE A 369 1.13 -24.46 -3.13
CA PHE A 369 -0.24 -24.61 -2.65
C PHE A 369 -1.20 -24.48 -3.83
N GLU A 370 -1.95 -25.55 -4.07
CA GLU A 370 -2.89 -25.66 -5.19
C GLU A 370 -4.10 -24.74 -5.04
N ASN A 371 -4.50 -24.47 -3.80
CA ASN A 371 -5.60 -23.55 -3.48
C ASN A 371 -5.05 -22.36 -2.70
N LEU A 372 -5.45 -21.19 -3.12
CA LEU A 372 -5.12 -19.94 -2.44
C LEU A 372 -6.17 -19.66 -1.35
N ASP A 373 -6.07 -20.38 -0.21
CA ASP A 373 -6.98 -20.15 0.92
C ASP A 373 -6.56 -18.93 1.76
N TRP A 374 -5.23 -18.65 1.78
CA TRP A 374 -4.62 -17.55 2.51
C TRP A 374 -3.50 -16.89 1.72
N TYR A 375 -3.50 -15.56 1.69
CA TYR A 375 -2.42 -14.78 1.08
C TYR A 375 -2.31 -13.42 1.77
N LEU A 376 -1.13 -13.03 2.24
CA LEU A 376 -0.86 -11.76 2.94
C LEU A 376 -1.85 -11.44 4.06
N GLY A 377 -2.27 -12.43 4.83
CA GLY A 377 -3.27 -12.27 5.91
C GLY A 377 -4.71 -12.15 5.44
N LEU A 378 -4.95 -12.37 4.16
CA LEU A 378 -6.30 -12.42 3.57
C LEU A 378 -6.79 -13.86 3.55
N ASN A 379 -8.03 -14.09 3.98
CA ASN A 379 -8.76 -15.30 3.68
C ASN A 379 -9.36 -15.17 2.28
N ILE A 380 -9.06 -16.11 1.41
CA ILE A 380 -9.49 -16.13 0.03
C ILE A 380 -10.30 -17.39 -0.22
N GLN A 381 -11.50 -17.22 -0.74
CA GLN A 381 -12.39 -18.32 -1.15
C GLN A 381 -12.62 -18.18 -2.64
N HIS A 382 -12.06 -19.10 -3.43
CA HIS A 382 -12.17 -19.10 -4.88
C HIS A 382 -13.03 -20.28 -5.34
N ASP A 383 -14.29 -19.99 -5.65
CA ASP A 383 -15.23 -20.90 -6.27
C ASP A 383 -15.16 -20.71 -7.80
N ARG A 384 -14.34 -21.53 -8.45
CA ARG A 384 -14.10 -21.45 -9.89
C ARG A 384 -15.32 -21.88 -10.71
N GLU A 385 -16.11 -22.82 -10.22
CA GLU A 385 -17.30 -23.33 -10.91
C GLU A 385 -18.33 -22.24 -11.03
N ASN A 386 -18.64 -21.57 -9.92
CA ASN A 386 -19.60 -20.46 -9.89
C ASN A 386 -18.99 -19.10 -10.28
N GLY A 387 -17.68 -19.04 -10.54
CA GLY A 387 -16.99 -17.82 -10.92
C GLY A 387 -17.03 -16.74 -9.83
N ILE A 388 -16.79 -17.13 -8.59
CA ILE A 388 -16.83 -16.23 -7.42
C ILE A 388 -15.52 -16.31 -6.67
N LEU A 389 -14.94 -15.16 -6.34
CA LEU A 389 -13.80 -15.06 -5.43
C LEU A 389 -14.15 -14.07 -4.31
N LYS A 390 -13.96 -14.48 -3.07
CA LYS A 390 -14.21 -13.65 -1.88
C LYS A 390 -12.91 -13.42 -1.10
N ILE A 391 -12.70 -12.19 -0.66
CA ILE A 391 -11.55 -11.77 0.16
C ILE A 391 -12.05 -11.21 1.48
N SER A 392 -11.59 -11.75 2.60
CA SER A 392 -11.96 -11.32 3.95
C SER A 392 -10.80 -11.40 4.94
N GLN A 393 -10.96 -10.76 6.09
CA GLN A 393 -10.03 -10.81 7.22
C GLN A 393 -10.75 -11.04 8.56
N SER A 394 -11.80 -11.87 8.58
CA SER A 394 -12.63 -12.13 9.77
C SER A 394 -11.79 -12.57 10.98
N ALA A 395 -10.87 -13.50 10.80
CA ALA A 395 -9.99 -14.00 11.88
C ALA A 395 -9.08 -12.92 12.45
N TYR A 396 -8.57 -12.03 11.59
CA TYR A 396 -7.75 -10.90 12.03
C TYR A 396 -8.56 -9.87 12.81
N ILE A 397 -9.80 -9.61 12.39
CA ILE A 397 -10.74 -8.75 13.15
C ILE A 397 -11.00 -9.34 14.53
N ASP A 398 -11.25 -10.65 14.65
CA ASP A 398 -11.45 -11.30 15.94
C ASP A 398 -10.20 -11.17 16.83
N THR A 399 -9.00 -11.36 16.28
CA THR A 399 -7.73 -11.14 16.99
C THR A 399 -7.61 -9.71 17.55
N LEU A 400 -8.00 -8.70 16.77
CA LEU A 400 -7.97 -7.30 17.22
C LEU A 400 -9.01 -7.05 18.31
N LEU A 401 -10.22 -7.61 18.19
CA LEU A 401 -11.24 -7.50 19.22
C LEU A 401 -10.76 -8.09 20.56
N GLU A 402 -10.05 -9.22 20.53
CA GLU A 402 -9.43 -9.83 21.72
C GLU A 402 -8.30 -8.92 22.26
N LYS A 403 -7.35 -8.52 21.41
CA LYS A 403 -6.18 -7.69 21.79
C LYS A 403 -6.59 -6.39 22.48
N PHE A 404 -7.65 -5.75 22.02
CA PHE A 404 -8.13 -4.48 22.56
C PHE A 404 -9.28 -4.61 23.57
N ASN A 405 -9.56 -5.84 24.08
CA ASN A 405 -10.62 -6.17 25.06
C ASN A 405 -12.02 -5.71 24.60
N MET A 406 -12.33 -5.89 23.30
CA MET A 406 -13.58 -5.47 22.70
C MET A 406 -14.47 -6.61 22.20
N THR A 407 -14.20 -7.86 22.58
CA THR A 407 -14.99 -9.02 22.19
C THR A 407 -16.46 -8.92 22.62
N LYS A 408 -16.74 -8.27 23.76
CA LYS A 408 -18.10 -8.08 24.31
C LYS A 408 -18.71 -6.71 23.99
N CYS A 409 -18.07 -5.86 23.13
CA CYS A 409 -18.59 -4.53 22.82
C CYS A 409 -19.87 -4.62 21.98
N ASN A 410 -20.74 -3.60 22.08
CA ASN A 410 -21.87 -3.43 21.17
C ASN A 410 -21.41 -3.05 19.78
N THR A 411 -22.07 -3.56 18.76
CA THR A 411 -21.82 -3.21 17.35
C THR A 411 -22.32 -1.81 17.02
N CYS A 412 -21.96 -1.28 15.86
CA CYS A 412 -22.52 -0.05 15.28
C CYS A 412 -22.56 -0.15 13.75
N ASP A 413 -23.40 0.69 13.13
CA ASP A 413 -23.77 0.53 11.71
C ASP A 413 -22.84 1.28 10.76
N THR A 414 -22.06 2.26 11.25
CA THR A 414 -21.12 3.06 10.45
C THR A 414 -19.79 3.19 11.17
N PRO A 415 -18.65 3.21 10.41
CA PRO A 415 -17.32 3.30 11.00
C PRO A 415 -17.02 4.66 11.64
N MET A 416 -17.69 5.73 11.17
CA MET A 416 -17.49 7.10 11.66
C MET A 416 -18.86 7.76 11.95
N VAL A 417 -18.88 8.68 12.88
CA VAL A 417 -20.02 9.58 13.12
C VAL A 417 -20.02 10.73 12.12
N VAL A 418 -21.17 11.33 11.87
CA VAL A 418 -21.30 12.45 10.89
C VAL A 418 -20.48 13.67 11.32
N ASP A 419 -20.31 13.89 12.62
CA ASP A 419 -19.47 14.93 13.20
C ASP A 419 -18.27 14.29 13.91
N PRO A 420 -17.14 14.05 13.22
CA PRO A 420 -15.98 13.38 13.80
C PRO A 420 -15.16 14.32 14.68
N PRO A 421 -14.35 13.77 15.63
CA PRO A 421 -13.49 14.57 16.51
C PRO A 421 -12.45 15.37 15.72
N THR A 422 -12.11 16.53 16.26
CA THR A 422 -11.21 17.53 15.65
C THR A 422 -9.96 17.76 16.49
N LYS A 423 -9.08 18.67 16.07
CA LYS A 423 -7.87 19.04 16.81
C LYS A 423 -8.18 19.65 18.20
N THR A 424 -9.34 20.28 18.39
CA THR A 424 -9.77 20.78 19.70
C THR A 424 -9.99 19.67 20.73
N ASP A 425 -10.18 18.45 20.29
CA ASP A 425 -10.30 17.26 21.15
C ASP A 425 -8.95 16.64 21.54
N CYS A 426 -7.82 17.23 21.08
CA CYS A 426 -6.48 16.81 21.48
C CYS A 426 -6.20 17.26 22.91
N PRO A 427 -5.63 16.40 23.76
CA PRO A 427 -5.30 16.77 25.15
C PRO A 427 -4.06 17.65 25.19
N GLU A 428 -3.89 18.38 26.28
CA GLU A 428 -2.67 19.13 26.56
C GLU A 428 -1.46 18.20 26.74
N PHE A 429 -1.69 17.00 27.31
CA PHE A 429 -0.67 15.98 27.52
C PHE A 429 -0.97 14.72 26.72
N PRO A 430 0.07 13.98 26.28
CA PRO A 430 -0.08 12.73 25.55
C PRO A 430 -0.92 11.70 26.32
N MET A 431 -1.80 11.01 25.61
CA MET A 431 -2.65 9.96 26.17
C MET A 431 -1.90 8.62 26.19
N ASP A 432 -1.90 7.94 27.35
CA ASP A 432 -1.35 6.58 27.47
C ASP A 432 -2.34 5.54 26.94
N LYS A 433 -2.48 5.46 25.63
CA LYS A 433 -3.29 4.46 24.93
C LYS A 433 -2.55 3.96 23.70
N PRO A 434 -2.71 2.70 23.30
CA PRO A 434 -2.04 2.12 22.14
C PRO A 434 -2.70 2.59 20.82
N TYR A 435 -2.81 3.92 20.65
CA TYR A 435 -3.53 4.54 19.54
C TYR A 435 -2.91 4.15 18.18
N ARG A 436 -1.58 4.33 18.04
CA ARG A 436 -0.87 4.04 16.78
C ARG A 436 -0.95 2.56 16.41
N GLN A 437 -0.89 1.67 17.42
CA GLN A 437 -1.01 0.22 17.17
C GLN A 437 -2.37 -0.14 16.60
N LEU A 438 -3.46 0.39 17.19
CA LEU A 438 -4.80 0.14 16.67
C LEU A 438 -5.01 0.79 15.31
N LEU A 439 -4.54 2.04 15.14
CA LEU A 439 -4.64 2.76 13.87
C LEU A 439 -3.93 2.00 12.74
N GLY A 440 -2.71 1.53 12.97
CA GLY A 440 -1.95 0.75 12.02
C GLY A 440 -2.69 -0.55 11.64
N ALA A 441 -3.19 -1.31 12.62
CA ALA A 441 -3.97 -2.52 12.38
C ALA A 441 -5.22 -2.26 11.53
N LEU A 442 -5.94 -1.18 11.80
CA LEU A 442 -7.10 -0.77 11.01
C LEU A 442 -6.74 -0.30 9.61
N ALA A 443 -5.58 0.38 9.44
CA ALA A 443 -5.08 0.79 8.13
C ALA A 443 -4.75 -0.42 7.24
N HIS A 444 -4.21 -1.49 7.82
CA HIS A 444 -4.02 -2.76 7.12
C HIS A 444 -5.35 -3.33 6.61
N ILE A 445 -6.34 -3.48 7.50
CA ILE A 445 -7.67 -3.98 7.12
C ILE A 445 -8.31 -3.11 6.04
N ALA A 446 -8.23 -1.77 6.18
CA ALA A 446 -8.81 -0.82 5.25
C ALA A 446 -8.25 -0.95 3.83
N ARG A 447 -6.94 -1.18 3.70
CA ARG A 447 -6.26 -1.28 2.40
C ARG A 447 -6.43 -2.63 1.71
N PHE A 448 -6.62 -3.70 2.49
CA PHE A 448 -6.56 -5.06 1.96
C PHE A 448 -7.94 -5.67 1.70
N SER A 449 -8.90 -5.51 2.61
CA SER A 449 -10.21 -6.18 2.49
C SER A 449 -11.41 -5.32 2.84
N ARG A 450 -11.21 -4.18 3.52
CA ARG A 450 -12.31 -3.35 4.05
C ARG A 450 -12.14 -1.88 3.66
N PRO A 451 -12.21 -1.55 2.35
CA PRO A 451 -12.10 -0.17 1.89
C PRO A 451 -13.21 0.74 2.43
N ASP A 452 -14.31 0.20 2.91
CA ASP A 452 -15.41 0.94 3.56
C ASP A 452 -15.03 1.66 4.85
N ILE A 453 -13.92 1.29 5.50
CA ILE A 453 -13.40 2.01 6.67
C ILE A 453 -12.25 2.97 6.31
N LEU A 454 -11.87 3.08 5.02
CA LEU A 454 -10.67 3.79 4.60
C LEU A 454 -10.69 5.27 5.02
N PHE A 455 -11.80 5.98 4.76
CA PHE A 455 -11.95 7.38 5.18
C PHE A 455 -11.78 7.53 6.69
N ALA A 456 -12.50 6.72 7.49
CA ALA A 456 -12.47 6.81 8.94
C ALA A 456 -11.07 6.61 9.51
N VAL A 457 -10.31 5.64 8.97
CA VAL A 457 -8.95 5.35 9.40
C VAL A 457 -8.00 6.50 9.04
N PHE A 458 -8.02 6.98 7.79
CA PHE A 458 -7.11 8.05 7.37
C PHE A 458 -7.49 9.42 7.93
N TYR A 459 -8.76 9.65 8.24
CA TYR A 459 -9.17 10.81 9.01
C TYR A 459 -8.51 10.79 10.40
N LEU A 460 -8.62 9.69 11.14
CA LEU A 460 -8.05 9.55 12.48
C LEU A 460 -6.51 9.50 12.48
N ALA A 461 -5.89 9.11 11.37
CA ALA A 461 -4.43 9.16 11.22
C ALA A 461 -3.86 10.59 11.33
N ARG A 462 -4.66 11.60 11.04
CA ARG A 462 -4.26 13.03 11.17
C ARG A 462 -3.87 13.40 12.60
N TYR A 463 -4.42 12.69 13.59
CA TYR A 463 -4.25 12.96 15.02
C TYR A 463 -3.29 12.01 15.73
N GLN A 464 -2.57 11.13 14.99
CA GLN A 464 -1.74 10.08 15.58
C GLN A 464 -0.58 10.55 16.47
N GLN A 465 -0.16 11.83 16.36
CA GLN A 465 0.90 12.39 17.18
C GLN A 465 0.41 12.74 18.58
N ASN A 466 -0.79 13.32 18.69
CA ASN A 466 -1.38 13.73 19.97
C ASN A 466 -2.91 13.44 19.98
N PRO A 467 -3.32 12.15 20.01
CA PRO A 467 -4.74 11.81 20.03
C PRO A 467 -5.38 12.06 21.39
N GLY A 468 -6.62 12.57 21.40
CA GLY A 468 -7.44 12.70 22.60
C GLY A 468 -8.37 11.51 22.81
N GLU A 469 -9.11 11.51 23.94
CA GLU A 469 -10.08 10.45 24.28
C GLU A 469 -11.20 10.34 23.24
N ALA A 470 -11.61 11.44 22.61
CA ALA A 470 -12.59 11.42 21.52
C ALA A 470 -12.07 10.65 20.31
N HIS A 471 -10.80 10.86 19.94
CA HIS A 471 -10.14 10.13 18.84
C HIS A 471 -10.00 8.64 19.16
N TRP A 472 -9.66 8.29 20.40
CA TRP A 472 -9.60 6.89 20.85
C TRP A 472 -10.98 6.22 20.79
N LYS A 473 -12.04 6.91 21.24
CA LYS A 473 -13.41 6.42 21.12
C LYS A 473 -13.82 6.21 19.66
N ALA A 474 -13.39 7.11 18.75
CA ALA A 474 -13.64 6.98 17.33
C ALA A 474 -12.91 5.77 16.70
N LEU A 475 -11.66 5.50 17.08
CA LEU A 475 -10.96 4.26 16.66
C LEU A 475 -11.69 3.00 17.17
N LYS A 476 -12.11 3.00 18.43
CA LYS A 476 -12.91 1.88 18.98
C LYS A 476 -14.26 1.73 18.28
N ARG A 477 -14.85 2.82 17.76
CA ARG A 477 -16.06 2.73 16.94
C ARG A 477 -15.82 1.94 15.66
N ILE A 478 -14.66 2.12 14.99
CA ILE A 478 -14.33 1.31 13.81
C ILE A 478 -14.28 -0.17 14.15
N LEU A 479 -13.68 -0.56 15.29
CA LEU A 479 -13.70 -1.97 15.75
C LEU A 479 -15.12 -2.48 16.02
N ARG A 480 -16.00 -1.64 16.60
CA ARG A 480 -17.42 -2.00 16.82
C ARG A 480 -18.15 -2.23 15.49
N TYR A 481 -17.89 -1.39 14.50
CA TYR A 481 -18.42 -1.55 13.15
C TYR A 481 -17.90 -2.83 12.50
N LEU A 482 -16.59 -3.09 12.55
CA LEU A 482 -15.98 -4.31 12.04
C LEU A 482 -16.53 -5.57 12.71
N LYS A 483 -16.78 -5.54 14.03
CA LYS A 483 -17.42 -6.64 14.74
C LYS A 483 -18.80 -6.97 14.17
N GLY A 484 -19.62 -5.95 13.87
CA GLY A 484 -20.95 -6.13 13.32
C GLY A 484 -20.97 -6.55 11.84
N THR A 485 -19.84 -6.42 11.15
CA THR A 485 -19.69 -6.68 9.72
C THR A 485 -18.48 -7.55 9.40
N LYS A 486 -18.04 -8.41 10.35
CA LYS A 486 -16.80 -9.19 10.22
C LYS A 486 -16.81 -10.17 9.06
N ASP A 487 -17.99 -10.68 8.71
CA ASP A 487 -18.18 -11.66 7.65
C ASP A 487 -18.35 -11.00 6.26
N LEU A 488 -18.31 -9.67 6.21
CA LEU A 488 -18.37 -8.93 4.96
C LEU A 488 -17.07 -9.16 4.19
N ALA A 489 -17.19 -9.64 2.94
CA ALA A 489 -16.07 -9.94 2.06
C ALA A 489 -16.16 -9.16 0.74
N LEU A 490 -15.05 -8.65 0.23
CA LEU A 490 -14.97 -8.19 -1.15
C LEU A 490 -15.28 -9.39 -2.05
N THR A 491 -16.32 -9.28 -2.87
CA THR A 491 -16.82 -10.36 -3.70
C THR A 491 -16.64 -10.02 -5.18
N PHE A 492 -15.76 -10.76 -5.84
CA PHE A 492 -15.48 -10.66 -7.26
C PHE A 492 -16.29 -11.73 -7.99
N ARG A 493 -16.93 -11.36 -9.09
CA ARG A 493 -17.80 -12.23 -9.87
C ARG A 493 -17.37 -12.24 -11.33
N ARG A 494 -17.54 -13.37 -12.01
CA ARG A 494 -17.24 -13.50 -13.44
C ARG A 494 -18.11 -12.60 -14.31
N GLY A 495 -19.32 -12.25 -13.83
CA GLY A 495 -20.33 -11.57 -14.63
C GLY A 495 -21.10 -12.54 -15.53
N ASP A 496 -22.36 -12.22 -15.81
CA ASP A 496 -23.24 -13.08 -16.63
C ASP A 496 -22.91 -13.00 -18.13
N SER A 497 -22.33 -11.89 -18.58
CA SER A 497 -21.82 -11.79 -19.93
C SER A 497 -20.42 -12.43 -19.94
N LYS A 498 -20.29 -13.57 -20.65
CA LYS A 498 -18.96 -14.03 -21.06
C LYS A 498 -18.27 -12.81 -21.67
N PRO A 499 -17.05 -12.45 -21.24
CA PRO A 499 -16.25 -11.50 -21.99
C PRO A 499 -15.99 -12.15 -23.34
N THR A 500 -16.89 -11.91 -24.30
CA THR A 500 -16.93 -12.59 -25.58
C THR A 500 -15.67 -12.30 -26.38
N ASN A 501 -14.82 -11.41 -25.90
CA ASN A 501 -13.75 -10.84 -26.69
C ASN A 501 -12.41 -10.63 -25.98
N ILE A 502 -12.17 -11.11 -24.76
CA ILE A 502 -10.79 -11.11 -24.22
C ILE A 502 -10.08 -12.34 -24.75
N LYS A 503 -9.39 -12.21 -25.89
CA LYS A 503 -8.46 -13.21 -26.40
C LYS A 503 -7.05 -12.86 -25.94
N PHE A 504 -6.34 -13.82 -25.39
CA PHE A 504 -4.93 -13.69 -25.03
C PHE A 504 -4.07 -13.47 -26.29
N HIS A 505 -3.18 -12.49 -26.25
CA HIS A 505 -2.15 -12.16 -27.25
C HIS A 505 -2.55 -12.27 -28.73
N GLY A 506 -2.79 -11.13 -29.35
CA GLY A 506 -2.70 -10.98 -30.80
C GLY A 506 -4.00 -10.72 -31.54
N ASP A 507 -5.16 -10.72 -30.92
CA ASP A 507 -6.42 -10.36 -31.58
C ASP A 507 -6.70 -8.85 -31.42
N LYS A 508 -6.59 -8.11 -32.51
CA LYS A 508 -6.69 -6.63 -32.54
C LYS A 508 -8.11 -6.09 -32.34
N ASN A 509 -9.12 -6.94 -32.18
CA ASN A 509 -10.53 -6.54 -32.15
C ASN A 509 -11.17 -6.66 -30.75
N THR A 510 -10.39 -6.72 -29.69
CA THR A 510 -10.92 -6.94 -28.34
C THR A 510 -10.86 -5.65 -27.53
N THR A 511 -12.01 -5.21 -27.06
CA THR A 511 -12.13 -4.04 -26.17
C THR A 511 -12.29 -4.51 -24.73
N ILE A 512 -11.64 -3.80 -23.79
CA ILE A 512 -11.80 -4.02 -22.36
C ILE A 512 -12.72 -2.92 -21.81
N ASP A 513 -14.02 -3.14 -21.85
CA ASP A 513 -15.04 -2.21 -21.36
C ASP A 513 -15.26 -2.30 -19.85
N LEU A 514 -14.37 -2.96 -19.14
CA LEU A 514 -14.58 -3.33 -17.74
C LEU A 514 -13.95 -2.38 -16.73
N LEU A 515 -13.18 -1.41 -17.18
CA LEU A 515 -12.49 -0.46 -16.32
C LEU A 515 -13.32 0.81 -16.13
N GLN A 516 -13.60 1.19 -14.89
CA GLN A 516 -14.35 2.39 -14.53
C GLN A 516 -13.70 3.06 -13.32
N ALA A 517 -13.90 4.37 -13.19
CA ALA A 517 -13.46 5.11 -12.02
C ALA A 517 -14.56 6.05 -11.52
N PHE A 518 -14.59 6.27 -10.21
CA PHE A 518 -15.49 7.19 -9.52
C PHE A 518 -14.65 8.11 -8.67
N THR A 519 -14.87 9.42 -8.76
CA THR A 519 -14.13 10.45 -8.04
C THR A 519 -15.07 11.37 -7.27
N ASP A 520 -14.58 11.86 -6.13
CA ASP A 520 -15.30 12.84 -5.28
C ASP A 520 -14.29 13.67 -4.49
N ALA A 521 -14.69 14.87 -4.10
CA ALA A 521 -13.96 15.70 -3.15
C ALA A 521 -14.89 16.34 -2.13
N ASP A 522 -14.60 16.11 -0.87
CA ASP A 522 -15.22 16.85 0.23
C ASP A 522 -14.60 18.24 0.35
N TRP A 523 -15.33 19.28 -0.10
CA TRP A 523 -14.81 20.65 -0.10
C TRP A 523 -14.70 21.21 1.30
N ALA A 524 -13.47 21.54 1.71
CA ALA A 524 -13.15 22.17 2.99
C ALA A 524 -13.69 21.42 4.22
N GLY A 525 -13.88 20.08 4.12
CA GLY A 525 -14.46 19.26 5.18
C GLY A 525 -13.54 19.04 6.37
N ASP A 526 -12.23 19.25 6.23
CA ASP A 526 -11.32 19.32 7.37
C ASP A 526 -11.58 20.59 8.17
N LYS A 527 -12.21 20.44 9.34
CA LYS A 527 -12.58 21.56 10.20
C LYS A 527 -11.38 22.30 10.78
N ASP A 528 -10.24 21.63 10.91
CA ASP A 528 -9.02 22.19 11.50
C ASP A 528 -8.24 23.07 10.52
N GLU A 529 -8.07 22.63 9.26
CA GLU A 529 -7.25 23.32 8.26
C GLU A 529 -8.06 23.78 7.04
N ARG A 530 -9.36 23.51 6.99
CA ARG A 530 -10.25 23.84 5.86
C ARG A 530 -9.76 23.29 4.53
N LYS A 531 -9.04 22.16 4.56
CA LYS A 531 -8.61 21.41 3.38
C LYS A 531 -9.66 20.37 2.98
N SER A 532 -9.67 20.05 1.71
CA SER A 532 -10.55 19.05 1.12
C SER A 532 -9.98 17.66 1.28
N THR A 533 -10.83 16.64 1.18
CA THR A 533 -10.43 15.23 1.10
C THR A 533 -10.75 14.71 -0.29
N THR A 534 -9.74 14.24 -1.00
CA THR A 534 -9.87 13.51 -2.27
C THR A 534 -10.24 12.06 -1.99
N GLY A 535 -11.26 11.56 -2.66
CA GLY A 535 -11.66 10.16 -2.66
C GLY A 535 -11.88 9.64 -4.07
N TYR A 536 -11.41 8.42 -4.35
CA TYR A 536 -11.74 7.74 -5.59
C TYR A 536 -11.64 6.23 -5.46
N VAL A 537 -12.32 5.57 -6.37
CA VAL A 537 -12.24 4.12 -6.54
C VAL A 537 -12.16 3.80 -8.03
N ILE A 538 -11.24 2.90 -8.37
CA ILE A 538 -11.13 2.31 -9.70
C ILE A 538 -11.64 0.88 -9.60
N THR A 539 -12.57 0.52 -10.47
CA THR A 539 -13.15 -0.83 -10.55
C THR A 539 -12.74 -1.48 -11.86
N PHE A 540 -12.49 -2.78 -11.81
CA PHE A 540 -12.28 -3.63 -12.98
C PHE A 540 -13.27 -4.78 -12.91
N ASN A 541 -14.13 -4.93 -13.92
CA ASN A 541 -15.27 -5.83 -13.91
C ASN A 541 -16.15 -5.65 -12.67
N ASP A 542 -16.52 -4.41 -12.35
CA ASP A 542 -17.25 -3.96 -11.17
C ASP A 542 -16.60 -4.28 -9.81
N CYS A 543 -15.38 -4.84 -9.83
CA CYS A 543 -14.61 -5.16 -8.63
C CYS A 543 -13.66 -4.03 -8.27
N PRO A 544 -13.63 -3.53 -7.04
CA PRO A 544 -12.69 -2.48 -6.64
C PRO A 544 -11.26 -3.02 -6.61
N ILE A 545 -10.41 -2.43 -7.44
CA ILE A 545 -8.99 -2.80 -7.54
C ILE A 545 -8.05 -1.74 -6.94
N LEU A 546 -8.52 -0.50 -6.84
CA LEU A 546 -7.78 0.59 -6.24
C LEU A 546 -8.74 1.56 -5.56
N THR A 547 -8.49 1.90 -4.30
CA THR A 547 -9.27 2.86 -3.52
C THR A 547 -8.35 3.86 -2.84
N LYS A 548 -8.77 5.11 -2.76
CA LYS A 548 -8.01 6.19 -2.12
C LYS A 548 -8.89 7.09 -1.28
N SER A 549 -8.32 7.55 -0.17
CA SER A 549 -8.86 8.62 0.66
C SER A 549 -7.68 9.45 1.16
N THR A 550 -7.52 10.68 0.69
CA THR A 550 -6.34 11.50 0.96
C THR A 550 -6.70 12.96 1.18
N LYS A 551 -6.20 13.58 2.26
CA LYS A 551 -6.33 15.02 2.47
C LYS A 551 -5.51 15.79 1.42
N GLN A 552 -6.14 16.76 0.74
CA GLN A 552 -5.47 17.62 -0.23
C GLN A 552 -4.39 18.47 0.44
N LYS A 553 -3.28 18.68 -0.26
CA LYS A 553 -2.16 19.48 0.25
C LYS A 553 -2.47 20.99 0.23
N SER A 554 -3.15 21.46 -0.82
CA SER A 554 -3.60 22.84 -0.98
C SER A 554 -5.02 23.03 -0.47
N THR A 555 -5.38 24.26 -0.11
CA THR A 555 -6.75 24.64 0.19
C THR A 555 -7.44 25.05 -1.08
N ALA A 556 -8.48 24.32 -1.47
CA ALA A 556 -9.29 24.64 -2.66
C ALA A 556 -10.22 25.82 -2.38
N ARG A 557 -10.29 26.76 -3.31
CA ARG A 557 -11.10 27.99 -3.22
C ARG A 557 -12.56 27.78 -3.59
N SER A 558 -12.86 26.67 -4.26
CA SER A 558 -14.21 26.29 -4.68
C SER A 558 -14.38 24.76 -4.68
N THR A 559 -15.64 24.31 -4.70
CA THR A 559 -15.98 22.90 -4.88
C THR A 559 -15.42 22.38 -6.20
N CYS A 560 -15.53 23.14 -7.28
CA CYS A 560 -15.00 22.78 -8.60
C CYS A 560 -13.48 22.56 -8.57
N GLU A 561 -12.72 23.39 -7.85
CA GLU A 561 -11.27 23.22 -7.70
C GLU A 561 -10.92 21.96 -6.93
N SER A 562 -11.60 21.69 -5.80
CA SER A 562 -11.37 20.47 -5.03
C SER A 562 -11.70 19.20 -5.85
N GLU A 563 -12.78 19.23 -6.61
CA GLU A 563 -13.18 18.15 -7.50
C GLU A 563 -12.20 17.94 -8.66
N SER A 564 -11.69 19.04 -9.25
CA SER A 564 -10.67 18.95 -10.32
C SER A 564 -9.38 18.31 -9.83
N ILE A 565 -8.96 18.61 -8.57
CA ILE A 565 -7.80 17.97 -7.94
C ILE A 565 -8.06 16.48 -7.72
N ALA A 566 -9.24 16.11 -7.22
CA ALA A 566 -9.60 14.71 -6.98
C ALA A 566 -9.67 13.93 -8.30
N LEU A 567 -10.28 14.52 -9.32
CA LEU A 567 -10.41 13.95 -10.66
C LEU A 567 -9.02 13.70 -11.29
N ALA A 568 -8.10 14.67 -11.22
CA ALA A 568 -6.75 14.50 -11.77
C ALA A 568 -5.97 13.40 -11.06
N HIS A 569 -6.10 13.27 -9.74
CA HIS A 569 -5.49 12.16 -9.00
C HIS A 569 -6.09 10.81 -9.43
N GLY A 570 -7.41 10.72 -9.56
CA GLY A 570 -8.10 9.53 -10.04
C GLY A 570 -7.66 9.15 -11.45
N VAL A 571 -7.62 10.12 -12.39
CA VAL A 571 -7.16 9.92 -13.77
C VAL A 571 -5.70 9.44 -13.82
N THR A 572 -4.82 9.99 -13.00
CA THR A 572 -3.41 9.53 -12.93
C THR A 572 -3.32 8.03 -12.60
N ASP A 573 -4.08 7.57 -11.62
CA ASP A 573 -4.10 6.15 -11.26
C ASP A 573 -4.86 5.29 -12.31
N VAL A 574 -5.88 5.85 -12.99
CA VAL A 574 -6.54 5.19 -14.14
C VAL A 574 -5.53 4.93 -15.26
N LEU A 575 -4.71 5.94 -15.62
CA LEU A 575 -3.68 5.79 -16.66
C LEU A 575 -2.67 4.69 -16.27
N TRP A 576 -2.26 4.64 -15.00
CA TRP A 576 -1.37 3.58 -14.52
C TRP A 576 -2.03 2.19 -14.65
N VAL A 577 -3.30 2.04 -14.26
CA VAL A 577 -4.04 0.77 -14.39
C VAL A 577 -4.19 0.38 -15.85
N ARG A 578 -4.53 1.33 -16.73
CA ARG A 578 -4.62 1.10 -18.19
C ARG A 578 -3.33 0.53 -18.76
N ASN A 579 -2.22 1.16 -18.41
CA ASN A 579 -0.89 0.73 -18.85
C ASN A 579 -0.53 -0.66 -18.31
N LEU A 580 -0.85 -0.93 -17.04
CA LEU A 580 -0.64 -2.27 -16.44
C LEU A 580 -1.50 -3.35 -17.12
N LEU A 581 -2.77 -3.05 -17.42
CA LEU A 581 -3.63 -3.98 -18.16
C LEU A 581 -3.14 -4.20 -19.60
N SER A 582 -2.58 -3.17 -20.23
CA SER A 582 -1.92 -3.32 -21.54
C SER A 582 -0.73 -4.26 -21.49
N ASP A 583 0.11 -4.16 -20.46
CA ASP A 583 1.23 -5.10 -20.25
C ASP A 583 0.75 -6.54 -20.05
N LEU A 584 -0.32 -6.72 -19.26
CA LEU A 584 -0.83 -8.05 -18.93
C LEU A 584 -1.57 -8.72 -20.09
N LEU A 585 -2.35 -7.96 -20.85
CA LEU A 585 -3.29 -8.47 -21.83
C LEU A 585 -2.86 -8.22 -23.28
N GLY A 586 -1.85 -7.38 -23.49
CA GLY A 586 -1.42 -6.96 -24.83
C GLY A 586 -2.45 -6.07 -25.55
N ILE A 587 -3.43 -5.54 -24.84
CA ILE A 587 -4.55 -4.76 -25.38
C ILE A 587 -4.71 -3.48 -24.54
N LEU A 588 -4.86 -2.34 -25.22
CA LEU A 588 -5.24 -1.11 -24.55
C LEU A 588 -6.76 -1.12 -24.33
N PRO A 589 -7.23 -0.79 -23.12
CA PRO A 589 -8.64 -0.50 -22.91
C PRO A 589 -9.09 0.63 -23.84
N GLU A 590 -10.33 0.59 -24.32
CA GLU A 590 -10.97 1.76 -24.89
C GLU A 590 -10.96 2.91 -23.89
N LYS A 591 -11.57 4.05 -24.21
CA LYS A 591 -11.69 5.13 -23.25
C LYS A 591 -12.29 4.63 -21.94
N THR A 592 -11.70 5.01 -20.82
CA THR A 592 -12.18 4.59 -19.50
C THR A 592 -13.21 5.59 -18.99
N PRO A 593 -14.44 5.17 -18.65
CA PRO A 593 -15.42 6.02 -18.00
C PRO A 593 -14.93 6.48 -16.62
N VAL A 594 -14.90 7.78 -16.40
CA VAL A 594 -14.58 8.40 -15.11
C VAL A 594 -15.76 9.24 -14.67
N TYR A 595 -16.41 8.79 -13.60
CA TYR A 595 -17.60 9.41 -13.06
C TYR A 595 -17.27 10.48 -12.02
N CYS A 596 -17.84 11.66 -12.21
CA CYS A 596 -17.77 12.79 -11.28
C CYS A 596 -19.18 13.35 -11.07
N ASP A 597 -19.52 13.80 -9.87
CA ASP A 597 -20.84 14.37 -9.58
C ASP A 597 -20.91 15.90 -9.70
N ASN A 598 -19.80 16.55 -10.09
CA ASN A 598 -19.72 17.99 -10.30
C ASN A 598 -19.73 18.33 -11.80
N GLN A 599 -20.87 18.82 -12.32
CA GLN A 599 -21.03 19.18 -13.73
C GLN A 599 -20.04 20.26 -14.16
N SER A 600 -19.82 21.29 -13.32
CA SER A 600 -18.89 22.38 -13.64
C SER A 600 -17.46 21.89 -13.83
N THR A 601 -17.02 20.90 -13.06
CA THR A 601 -15.71 20.27 -13.20
C THR A 601 -15.59 19.54 -14.54
N ILE A 602 -16.64 18.81 -14.94
CA ILE A 602 -16.70 18.11 -16.24
C ILE A 602 -16.67 19.11 -17.38
N ASP A 603 -17.50 20.15 -17.31
CA ASP A 603 -17.60 21.16 -18.36
C ASP A 603 -16.28 21.92 -18.56
N ILE A 604 -15.59 22.25 -17.47
CA ILE A 604 -14.28 22.90 -17.52
C ILE A 604 -13.25 21.96 -18.18
N ALA A 605 -13.24 20.68 -17.82
CA ALA A 605 -12.30 19.71 -18.38
C ALA A 605 -12.56 19.44 -19.88
N LYS A 606 -13.81 19.57 -20.36
CA LYS A 606 -14.19 19.35 -21.77
C LYS A 606 -14.02 20.58 -22.68
N ASN A 607 -13.97 21.79 -22.10
CA ASN A 607 -13.94 23.03 -22.91
C ASN A 607 -12.50 23.52 -23.13
N ASP A 608 -12.14 23.77 -24.40
CA ASP A 608 -10.85 24.32 -24.83
C ASP A 608 -10.59 25.76 -24.36
N ARG A 609 -11.63 26.51 -23.99
CA ARG A 609 -11.48 27.85 -23.46
C ARG A 609 -11.29 27.81 -21.96
N GLY A 610 -10.04 27.80 -21.55
CA GLY A 610 -9.70 27.99 -20.14
C GLY A 610 -10.37 29.25 -19.60
N SER A 611 -11.29 29.12 -18.67
CA SER A 611 -11.85 30.28 -17.98
C SER A 611 -10.73 31.02 -17.28
N ASP A 612 -10.64 32.35 -17.45
CA ASP A 612 -9.71 33.22 -16.70
C ASP A 612 -9.76 32.99 -15.18
N LYS A 613 -10.88 32.44 -14.70
CA LYS A 613 -11.11 32.05 -13.31
C LYS A 613 -10.30 30.82 -12.86
N CYS A 614 -9.74 30.03 -13.80
CA CYS A 614 -9.06 28.75 -13.51
C CYS A 614 -7.54 28.80 -13.70
N LYS A 615 -6.94 29.99 -13.92
CA LYS A 615 -5.48 30.12 -14.15
C LYS A 615 -4.60 29.47 -13.07
N HIS A 616 -5.06 29.42 -11.84
CA HIS A 616 -4.32 28.83 -10.70
C HIS A 616 -4.33 27.29 -10.68
N ILE A 617 -5.20 26.64 -11.47
CA ILE A 617 -5.26 25.19 -11.63
C ILE A 617 -4.96 24.75 -13.09
N ALA A 618 -4.33 25.65 -13.88
CA ALA A 618 -4.11 25.43 -15.31
C ALA A 618 -3.42 24.10 -15.63
N ILE A 619 -2.43 23.69 -14.84
CA ILE A 619 -1.72 22.41 -15.05
C ILE A 619 -2.68 21.22 -14.88
N THR A 620 -3.48 21.22 -13.82
CA THR A 620 -4.49 20.18 -13.56
C THR A 620 -5.52 20.13 -14.67
N HIS A 621 -5.97 21.32 -15.13
CA HIS A 621 -6.94 21.45 -16.20
C HIS A 621 -6.40 20.92 -17.53
N ASN A 622 -5.20 21.35 -17.96
CA ASN A 622 -4.58 20.87 -19.18
C ASN A 622 -4.38 19.35 -19.17
N PHE A 623 -3.94 18.79 -18.04
CA PHE A 623 -3.81 17.35 -17.88
C PHE A 623 -5.14 16.62 -18.10
N LEU A 624 -6.24 17.14 -17.54
CA LEU A 624 -7.56 16.55 -17.73
C LEU A 624 -8.04 16.67 -19.17
N GLN A 625 -7.83 17.83 -19.82
CA GLN A 625 -8.19 18.05 -21.23
C GLN A 625 -7.43 17.13 -22.19
N GLU A 626 -6.12 16.95 -21.98
CA GLU A 626 -5.31 16.05 -22.81
C GLU A 626 -5.81 14.61 -22.79
N ASN A 627 -6.41 14.19 -21.67
CA ASN A 627 -6.89 12.82 -21.49
C ASN A 627 -8.37 12.63 -21.86
N GLU A 628 -9.20 13.68 -21.71
CA GLU A 628 -10.62 13.61 -22.06
C GLU A 628 -10.81 13.39 -23.56
N GLY A 629 -11.70 12.48 -23.91
CA GLY A 629 -11.95 12.12 -25.31
C GLY A 629 -10.87 11.26 -25.97
N ASN A 630 -9.67 11.13 -25.34
CA ASN A 630 -8.57 10.31 -25.83
C ASN A 630 -8.41 9.01 -25.06
N THR A 631 -8.22 9.10 -23.76
CA THR A 631 -7.95 7.94 -22.86
C THR A 631 -9.06 7.71 -21.85
N ILE A 632 -9.82 8.74 -21.52
CA ILE A 632 -10.95 8.69 -20.60
C ILE A 632 -12.17 9.39 -21.20
N ASP A 633 -13.35 9.05 -20.69
CA ASP A 633 -14.59 9.79 -20.90
C ASP A 633 -15.11 10.27 -19.54
N LEU A 634 -15.23 11.58 -19.35
CA LEU A 634 -15.78 12.17 -18.15
C LEU A 634 -17.31 12.15 -18.19
N LEU A 635 -17.91 11.46 -17.23
CA LEU A 635 -19.33 11.24 -17.16
C LEU A 635 -19.93 11.77 -15.86
N LYS A 636 -21.12 12.37 -15.96
CA LYS A 636 -21.90 12.80 -14.81
C LYS A 636 -22.52 11.61 -14.08
N ILE A 637 -22.40 11.60 -12.74
CA ILE A 637 -23.14 10.66 -11.88
C ILE A 637 -24.00 11.45 -10.88
N PRO A 638 -25.20 10.97 -10.50
CA PRO A 638 -25.91 11.54 -9.37
C PRO A 638 -25.13 11.31 -8.06
N THR A 639 -25.05 12.34 -7.20
CA THR A 639 -24.28 12.27 -5.93
C THR A 639 -24.70 11.08 -5.05
N LYS A 640 -26.00 10.77 -4.97
CA LYS A 640 -26.48 9.61 -4.19
C LYS A 640 -25.93 8.26 -4.66
N ASP A 641 -25.44 8.20 -5.90
CA ASP A 641 -24.95 7.01 -6.57
C ASP A 641 -23.41 6.98 -6.69
N ASN A 642 -22.72 8.06 -6.30
CA ASN A 642 -21.27 8.13 -6.35
C ASN A 642 -20.63 7.34 -5.20
N ILE A 643 -20.05 6.16 -5.51
CA ILE A 643 -19.38 5.32 -4.50
C ILE A 643 -18.12 5.98 -3.93
N ALA A 644 -17.55 6.99 -4.58
CA ALA A 644 -16.40 7.74 -4.06
C ALA A 644 -16.72 8.55 -2.81
N ASP A 645 -18.00 8.86 -2.53
CA ASP A 645 -18.47 9.48 -1.28
C ASP A 645 -18.02 8.72 -0.02
N LEU A 646 -17.88 7.40 -0.10
CA LEU A 646 -17.37 6.56 1.00
C LEU A 646 -15.95 6.95 1.45
N PHE A 647 -15.18 7.60 0.58
CA PHE A 647 -13.77 7.89 0.78
C PHE A 647 -13.47 9.36 1.09
N THR A 648 -14.48 10.22 1.11
CA THR A 648 -14.31 11.67 1.27
C THR A 648 -14.93 12.23 2.54
N LYS A 649 -16.06 11.66 2.98
CA LYS A 649 -16.87 12.22 4.08
C LYS A 649 -17.55 11.12 4.91
N PRO A 650 -17.91 11.40 6.17
CA PRO A 650 -18.76 10.50 6.95
C PRO A 650 -20.20 10.57 6.42
N LEU A 651 -20.79 9.41 6.15
CA LEU A 651 -22.13 9.31 5.56
C LEU A 651 -23.18 8.88 6.58
N PRO A 652 -24.45 9.33 6.42
CA PRO A 652 -25.60 8.77 7.14
C PRO A 652 -25.75 7.27 6.86
N ARG A 653 -26.23 6.50 7.83
CA ARG A 653 -26.30 5.04 7.78
C ARG A 653 -26.87 4.50 6.47
N ARG A 654 -28.04 4.97 6.04
CA ARG A 654 -28.73 4.44 4.85
C ARG A 654 -27.90 4.61 3.57
N GLN A 655 -27.32 5.80 3.37
CA GLN A 655 -26.47 6.08 2.21
C GLN A 655 -25.18 5.26 2.29
N PHE A 656 -24.54 5.22 3.46
CA PHE A 656 -23.34 4.42 3.69
C PHE A 656 -23.55 2.94 3.34
N GLU A 657 -24.61 2.31 3.85
CA GLU A 657 -24.92 0.89 3.61
C GLU A 657 -25.19 0.63 2.12
N THR A 658 -25.89 1.53 1.44
CA THR A 658 -26.17 1.41 0.00
C THR A 658 -24.88 1.43 -0.83
N LEU A 659 -24.03 2.42 -0.63
CA LEU A 659 -22.77 2.55 -1.38
C LEU A 659 -21.76 1.46 -1.01
N ARG A 660 -21.70 1.08 0.29
CA ARG A 660 -20.89 -0.04 0.74
C ARG A 660 -21.29 -1.35 0.05
N ASN A 661 -22.58 -1.66 -0.03
CA ASN A 661 -23.05 -2.89 -0.64
C ASN A 661 -22.68 -2.96 -2.14
N ARG A 662 -22.70 -1.82 -2.85
CA ARG A 662 -22.16 -1.73 -4.22
C ARG A 662 -20.66 -2.00 -4.24
N LEU A 663 -19.89 -1.33 -3.38
CA LEU A 663 -18.44 -1.48 -3.32
C LEU A 663 -18.01 -2.94 -3.07
N PHE A 664 -18.81 -3.71 -2.32
CA PHE A 664 -18.53 -5.11 -2.01
C PHE A 664 -19.10 -6.11 -3.02
N GLY A 665 -19.70 -5.66 -4.11
CA GLY A 665 -20.30 -6.53 -5.12
C GLY A 665 -21.54 -7.29 -4.61
N LEU A 666 -22.23 -6.77 -3.58
CA LEU A 666 -23.45 -7.36 -3.03
C LEU A 666 -24.72 -6.91 -3.76
N THR A 667 -24.65 -5.78 -4.47
CA THR A 667 -25.71 -5.25 -5.32
C THR A 667 -25.14 -4.88 -6.67
N ILE A 668 -25.92 -5.08 -7.74
CA ILE A 668 -25.49 -4.77 -9.11
C ILE A 668 -25.29 -3.26 -9.26
N ASN A 669 -24.22 -2.86 -9.94
CA ASN A 669 -23.99 -1.46 -10.30
C ASN A 669 -24.97 -1.06 -11.43
N PRO A 670 -25.91 -0.11 -11.22
CA PRO A 670 -26.87 0.28 -12.25
C PRO A 670 -26.21 0.92 -13.50
N PHE A 671 -24.97 1.39 -13.38
CA PHE A 671 -24.22 1.99 -14.48
C PHE A 671 -23.41 0.97 -15.29
N ALA A 672 -23.17 -0.23 -14.77
CA ALA A 672 -22.52 -1.32 -15.50
C ALA A 672 -23.34 -1.83 -16.69
N THR A 673 -24.68 -1.68 -16.62
CA THR A 673 -25.61 -2.09 -17.69
C THR A 673 -25.88 -0.98 -18.70
N ALA A 674 -25.81 0.28 -18.31
CA ALA A 674 -26.12 1.42 -19.22
C ALA A 674 -25.07 1.59 -20.33
N THR A 675 -23.79 1.47 -20.00
CA THR A 675 -22.70 1.50 -20.99
C THR A 675 -22.73 0.30 -21.94
N ARG A 676 -23.30 -0.84 -21.51
CA ARG A 676 -23.43 -2.05 -22.35
C ARG A 676 -24.57 -1.96 -23.38
N THR A 677 -25.61 -1.18 -23.10
CA THR A 677 -26.77 -1.04 -24.00
C THR A 677 -26.61 0.12 -25.01
N GLU A 678 -25.89 1.19 -24.66
CA GLU A 678 -25.65 2.30 -25.57
C GLU A 678 -24.63 1.94 -26.67
N THR A 679 -23.58 1.16 -26.36
CA THR A 679 -22.66 0.64 -27.39
C THR A 679 -23.34 -0.37 -28.32
N ALA A 680 -24.28 -1.19 -27.83
CA ALA A 680 -25.05 -2.10 -28.67
C ALA A 680 -26.09 -1.40 -29.55
N SER A 681 -26.68 -0.30 -29.08
CA SER A 681 -27.67 0.48 -29.85
C SER A 681 -27.01 1.40 -30.90
N SER A 682 -25.81 1.92 -30.64
CA SER A 682 -25.06 2.71 -31.63
C SER A 682 -24.49 1.86 -32.78
N LEU A 683 -24.19 0.57 -32.54
CA LEU A 683 -23.80 -0.39 -33.57
C LEU A 683 -24.99 -0.85 -34.44
N HIS A 684 -26.22 -0.81 -33.94
CA HIS A 684 -27.42 -1.16 -34.74
C HIS A 684 -27.99 -0.01 -35.57
N GLN A 685 -27.65 1.25 -35.28
CA GLN A 685 -28.07 2.40 -36.10
C GLN A 685 -27.11 2.73 -37.26
N GLY A 686 -25.94 2.08 -37.33
CA GLY A 686 -24.94 2.25 -38.40
C GLY A 686 -25.09 1.36 -39.64
N TYR A 687 -26.04 0.38 -39.63
CA TYR A 687 -26.21 -0.57 -40.75
C TYR A 687 -27.63 -0.59 -41.35
N CYS A 688 -28.21 0.56 -41.55
CA CYS A 688 -29.41 0.68 -42.38
C CYS A 688 -29.35 1.94 -43.24
N VAL A 689 -28.51 1.98 -44.24
CA VAL A 689 -28.69 2.70 -45.53
C VAL A 689 -27.52 2.27 -46.42
N PHE A 690 -27.75 1.29 -47.27
CA PHE A 690 -27.29 1.16 -48.65
C PHE A 690 -27.71 -0.21 -49.20
N SER A 691 -28.97 -0.26 -49.67
CA SER A 691 -29.36 -1.13 -50.75
C SER A 691 -30.38 -0.35 -51.60
N LEU A 692 -29.85 0.27 -52.62
CA LEU A 692 -30.43 0.42 -53.96
C LEU A 692 -29.33 0.95 -54.89
#